data_ab79e11f9e0f5621ddb6d629275c2c69
#
_entry.id   ab79e11f9e0f5621ddb6d629275c2c69
#
_cell.length_a   1.000
_cell.length_b   1.000
_cell.length_c   1.000
_cell.angle_alpha   90.00
_cell.angle_beta   90.00
_cell.angle_gamma   90.00
#
_symmetry.space_group_name_H-M   'P 1'
#
loop_
_entity.id
_entity.type
_entity.pdbx_description
1 polymer ?
#
loop_
_entity_poly.entity_id
_entity_poly.type
_entity_poly.pdbx_seq_one_letter_code
_entity_poly.pdbx_strand_id
1 'polypeptide(L)'
;MSHKNNKIELLAPAGSPLVLRAAIEAGADAVYFGLKELNARIGAENFNQENLADNVRFVHEHHAKAYLTLNIDIAQRELGQAARQLELARQCKVDAVLVKDPAILKLMPCFPELDFHFSTQAGISSSAGVMAAREFGIKRVVLGRELSIGEIRSASSVEGIETEVFIQGALCFSISGRCLISSWLGGRSGNRGLCASPCRFLWGVGEGKGGRFLSMHDLSLLEKIDDLKAAGVKALKIEGRLKSPEWVAKAVRIYRRTIDSGVDDSLRREVVALGEYTGRSLTGGYLDGCRKCMTGDSGRVAKFAGESESEGIRKTEASGEDMIYHLEVKEAGGRLIWLFRYRDLTREITLPLSVIRNEKRSMPLKEIGDSFALVPVQGLILGSFSAHNDAMPVPKSMLGKVNTELSSFLHFAKKEPESKVRINLPENVQDILNFKPPVQNEVNRRKLGSNPDTVRISGLEKACEFHGKNPGARLILDQLDSAGVLKFAGENKSCSPVIALPPVFYEGDIPEVEKLISVCAEKGLAVEINSWDGWYLAKSAGVEIEAGPGLMILNSIAADFLNGNGCRTVSLSIESDCNQIADICGRCSVPLTLYVYSRPVLMVSRAELADELYGGIFHDRRKSEMKLGREWKLTVFRPVQPFDLRSSSDEKIKVAHIGSDLSGSRNPCADWISKASSSPSFNFFRKLR
;
A
#
# COMPACT_ATOMS: atom_id res chain seq x y z
N MET A 1 -29.82 -27.89 -17.44
CA MET A 1 -29.05 -26.95 -16.57
C MET A 1 -27.62 -26.94 -17.06
N SER A 2 -27.14 -25.86 -17.69
CA SER A 2 -25.86 -25.78 -18.33
C SER A 2 -24.78 -25.73 -17.23
N HIS A 3 -23.87 -26.71 -17.24
CA HIS A 3 -22.62 -26.61 -16.51
C HIS A 3 -21.83 -25.41 -17.05
N LYS A 4 -22.05 -24.20 -16.49
CA LYS A 4 -21.11 -23.10 -16.66
C LYS A 4 -19.76 -23.60 -16.12
N ASN A 5 -18.82 -23.79 -17.02
CA ASN A 5 -17.43 -24.15 -16.76
C ASN A 5 -16.88 -23.19 -15.68
N ASN A 6 -16.75 -23.67 -14.44
CA ASN A 6 -16.32 -22.86 -13.28
C ASN A 6 -14.79 -22.79 -13.28
N LYS A 7 -14.21 -22.33 -14.42
CA LYS A 7 -12.75 -22.18 -14.60
C LYS A 7 -12.26 -21.11 -13.64
N ILE A 8 -11.31 -21.47 -12.76
CA ILE A 8 -10.65 -20.50 -11.89
C ILE A 8 -9.77 -19.56 -12.71
N GLU A 9 -9.85 -18.25 -12.46
CA GLU A 9 -9.11 -17.21 -13.17
C GLU A 9 -7.67 -17.12 -12.67
N LEU A 10 -6.67 -17.12 -13.57
CA LEU A 10 -5.27 -16.86 -13.26
C LEU A 10 -4.94 -15.39 -13.57
N LEU A 11 -4.71 -14.59 -12.54
CA LEU A 11 -4.46 -13.16 -12.62
C LEU A 11 -2.96 -12.85 -12.48
N ALA A 12 -2.37 -12.29 -13.53
CA ALA A 12 -0.95 -11.97 -13.59
C ALA A 12 -0.65 -10.48 -13.40
N PRO A 13 0.53 -10.14 -12.81
CA PRO A 13 0.97 -8.76 -12.68
C PRO A 13 1.49 -8.21 -14.00
N ALA A 14 1.21 -6.94 -14.30
CA ALA A 14 1.79 -6.21 -15.40
C ALA A 14 2.35 -4.87 -14.93
N GLY A 15 3.67 -4.79 -14.80
CA GLY A 15 4.38 -3.57 -14.40
C GLY A 15 4.77 -2.66 -15.55
N SER A 16 4.66 -3.16 -16.78
CA SER A 16 4.90 -2.44 -18.04
C SER A 16 4.14 -3.10 -19.19
N PRO A 17 4.02 -2.46 -20.36
CA PRO A 17 3.45 -3.07 -21.56
C PRO A 17 4.14 -4.37 -21.98
N LEU A 18 5.46 -4.48 -21.84
CA LEU A 18 6.20 -5.70 -22.14
C LEU A 18 5.82 -6.85 -21.20
N VAL A 19 5.72 -6.56 -19.91
CA VAL A 19 5.30 -7.56 -18.90
C VAL A 19 3.85 -7.99 -19.14
N LEU A 20 2.97 -7.08 -19.55
CA LEU A 20 1.58 -7.40 -19.90
C LEU A 20 1.51 -8.41 -21.03
N ARG A 21 2.22 -8.15 -22.16
CA ARG A 21 2.27 -9.07 -23.30
C ARG A 21 2.80 -10.44 -22.88
N ALA A 22 3.94 -10.48 -22.18
CA ALA A 22 4.55 -11.71 -21.70
C ALA A 22 3.61 -12.54 -20.79
N ALA A 23 2.81 -11.88 -19.96
CA ALA A 23 1.83 -12.54 -19.08
C ALA A 23 0.67 -13.16 -19.89
N ILE A 24 0.11 -12.43 -20.84
CA ILE A 24 -0.99 -12.89 -21.70
C ILE A 24 -0.53 -14.06 -22.57
N GLU A 25 0.61 -13.93 -23.26
CA GLU A 25 1.20 -15.00 -24.10
C GLU A 25 1.58 -16.25 -23.29
N ALA A 26 1.86 -16.10 -22.00
CA ALA A 26 2.13 -17.22 -21.08
C ALA A 26 0.86 -17.92 -20.59
N GLY A 27 -0.36 -17.41 -20.89
CA GLY A 27 -1.65 -18.03 -20.57
C GLY A 27 -2.35 -17.47 -19.34
N ALA A 28 -2.14 -16.20 -18.98
CA ALA A 28 -2.94 -15.52 -17.98
C ALA A 28 -4.37 -15.27 -18.50
N ASP A 29 -5.39 -15.51 -17.64
CA ASP A 29 -6.79 -15.19 -17.95
C ASP A 29 -7.10 -13.71 -17.71
N ALA A 30 -6.30 -13.04 -16.87
CA ALA A 30 -6.41 -11.61 -16.61
C ALA A 30 -5.06 -11.01 -16.22
N VAL A 31 -4.92 -9.68 -16.40
CA VAL A 31 -3.75 -8.92 -15.96
C VAL A 31 -4.16 -7.73 -15.11
N TYR A 32 -3.36 -7.41 -14.08
CA TYR A 32 -3.56 -6.21 -13.28
C TYR A 32 -2.35 -5.26 -13.37
N PHE A 33 -2.62 -3.99 -13.56
CA PHE A 33 -1.62 -2.96 -13.79
C PHE A 33 -2.02 -1.64 -13.13
N GLY A 34 -1.10 -0.68 -13.10
CA GLY A 34 -1.35 0.67 -12.59
C GLY A 34 -0.97 1.73 -13.59
N LEU A 35 -1.56 2.91 -13.44
CA LEU A 35 -1.05 4.12 -14.06
C LEU A 35 0.17 4.63 -13.28
N LYS A 36 0.89 5.62 -13.80
CA LYS A 36 2.10 6.17 -13.15
C LYS A 36 1.86 6.68 -11.74
N GLU A 37 0.62 7.01 -11.39
CA GLU A 37 0.24 7.60 -10.12
C GLU A 37 -0.94 6.85 -9.48
N LEU A 38 -1.17 7.07 -8.20
CA LEU A 38 -2.31 6.56 -7.42
C LEU A 38 -2.42 5.03 -7.37
N ASN A 39 -1.30 4.33 -7.35
CA ASN A 39 -1.29 2.87 -7.18
C ASN A 39 -0.21 2.40 -6.19
N ALA A 40 -0.38 1.20 -5.62
CA ALA A 40 0.51 0.66 -4.60
C ALA A 40 1.91 0.23 -5.09
N ARG A 41 2.24 0.42 -6.37
CA ARG A 41 3.55 0.08 -6.99
C ARG A 41 3.99 1.19 -7.96
N ILE A 42 4.08 2.42 -7.47
CA ILE A 42 4.51 3.60 -8.25
C ILE A 42 5.91 3.39 -8.87
N GLY A 43 6.77 2.60 -8.22
CA GLY A 43 8.12 2.31 -8.72
C GLY A 43 8.20 1.36 -9.93
N ALA A 44 7.09 0.78 -10.41
CA ALA A 44 7.05 0.09 -11.68
C ALA A 44 7.05 1.12 -12.85
N GLU A 45 7.34 0.68 -14.06
CA GLU A 45 7.24 1.53 -15.24
C GLU A 45 5.82 2.07 -15.41
N ASN A 46 4.83 1.20 -15.15
CA ASN A 46 3.39 1.46 -15.20
C ASN A 46 2.91 1.91 -16.61
N PHE A 47 1.63 2.25 -16.69
CA PHE A 47 0.98 2.67 -17.93
C PHE A 47 0.67 4.17 -17.87
N ASN A 48 0.49 4.76 -19.03
CA ASN A 48 0.09 6.14 -19.18
C ASN A 48 -1.22 6.22 -20.01
N GLN A 49 -1.75 7.42 -20.15
CA GLN A 49 -3.00 7.66 -20.84
C GLN A 49 -2.90 7.27 -22.33
N GLU A 50 -1.74 7.50 -22.97
CA GLU A 50 -1.52 7.30 -24.39
C GLU A 50 -1.49 5.82 -24.78
N ASN A 51 -0.93 4.96 -23.92
CA ASN A 51 -0.76 3.54 -24.23
C ASN A 51 -1.83 2.62 -23.60
N LEU A 52 -2.68 3.14 -22.70
CA LEU A 52 -3.64 2.32 -21.96
C LEU A 52 -4.65 1.64 -22.92
N ALA A 53 -5.26 2.40 -23.83
CA ALA A 53 -6.29 1.88 -24.73
C ALA A 53 -5.77 0.74 -25.63
N ASP A 54 -4.55 0.88 -26.16
CA ASP A 54 -3.95 -0.14 -27.04
C ASP A 54 -3.59 -1.41 -26.25
N ASN A 55 -3.11 -1.26 -25.01
CA ASN A 55 -2.80 -2.41 -24.17
C ASN A 55 -4.06 -3.14 -23.71
N VAL A 56 -5.13 -2.43 -23.34
CA VAL A 56 -6.43 -3.05 -23.01
C VAL A 56 -7.00 -3.79 -24.21
N ARG A 57 -6.97 -3.19 -25.39
CA ARG A 57 -7.40 -3.84 -26.64
C ARG A 57 -6.61 -5.13 -26.91
N PHE A 58 -5.28 -5.09 -26.77
CA PHE A 58 -4.43 -6.29 -26.91
C PHE A 58 -4.87 -7.41 -25.95
N VAL A 59 -5.16 -7.07 -24.69
CA VAL A 59 -5.65 -8.05 -23.69
C VAL A 59 -6.98 -8.66 -24.14
N HIS A 60 -7.92 -7.85 -24.61
CA HIS A 60 -9.23 -8.31 -25.09
C HIS A 60 -9.14 -9.16 -26.36
N GLU A 61 -8.25 -8.83 -27.30
CA GLU A 61 -7.97 -9.62 -28.51
C GLU A 61 -7.48 -11.05 -28.18
N HIS A 62 -6.87 -11.21 -26.99
CA HIS A 62 -6.45 -12.52 -26.46
C HIS A 62 -7.47 -13.16 -25.49
N HIS A 63 -8.71 -12.67 -25.49
CA HIS A 63 -9.81 -13.15 -24.64
C HIS A 63 -9.52 -13.11 -23.13
N ALA A 64 -8.63 -12.22 -22.70
CA ALA A 64 -8.28 -11.99 -21.30
C ALA A 64 -8.91 -10.69 -20.77
N LYS A 65 -8.82 -10.47 -19.45
CA LYS A 65 -9.37 -9.30 -18.78
C LYS A 65 -8.27 -8.34 -18.31
N ALA A 66 -8.58 -7.05 -18.31
CA ALA A 66 -7.69 -5.96 -17.93
C ALA A 66 -8.18 -5.27 -16.66
N TYR A 67 -7.40 -5.30 -15.57
CA TYR A 67 -7.76 -4.71 -14.28
C TYR A 67 -6.84 -3.57 -13.90
N LEU A 68 -7.38 -2.37 -13.72
CA LEU A 68 -6.63 -1.19 -13.29
C LEU A 68 -6.53 -1.14 -11.76
N THR A 69 -5.35 -0.80 -11.21
CA THR A 69 -5.18 -0.59 -9.77
C THR A 69 -5.23 0.91 -9.43
N LEU A 70 -6.22 1.28 -8.63
CA LEU A 70 -6.37 2.58 -7.95
C LEU A 70 -6.51 2.28 -6.44
N ASN A 71 -5.52 1.60 -5.88
CA ASN A 71 -5.64 0.85 -4.64
C ASN A 71 -4.76 1.43 -3.49
N ILE A 72 -4.78 2.74 -3.35
CA ILE A 72 -4.10 3.48 -2.28
C ILE A 72 -5.08 4.32 -1.47
N ASP A 73 -4.65 4.85 -0.34
CA ASP A 73 -5.35 5.91 0.36
C ASP A 73 -5.19 7.23 -0.43
N ILE A 74 -6.28 7.86 -0.83
CA ILE A 74 -6.29 9.03 -1.70
C ILE A 74 -6.22 10.30 -0.85
N ALA A 75 -5.21 11.14 -1.09
CA ALA A 75 -5.12 12.43 -0.43
C ALA A 75 -6.17 13.41 -0.96
N GLN A 76 -6.63 14.36 -0.13
CA GLN A 76 -7.65 15.35 -0.50
C GLN A 76 -7.36 16.02 -1.86
N ARG A 77 -6.11 16.40 -2.10
CA ARG A 77 -5.67 17.05 -3.35
C ARG A 77 -5.65 16.17 -4.59
N GLU A 78 -5.81 14.85 -4.42
CA GLU A 78 -5.71 13.84 -5.49
C GLU A 78 -7.09 13.35 -5.95
N LEU A 79 -8.16 13.74 -5.29
CA LEU A 79 -9.53 13.31 -5.61
C LEU A 79 -9.90 13.55 -7.08
N GLY A 80 -9.59 14.74 -7.60
CA GLY A 80 -9.86 15.05 -9.02
C GLY A 80 -9.04 14.19 -9.99
N GLN A 81 -7.83 13.78 -9.59
CA GLN A 81 -7.01 12.88 -10.38
C GLN A 81 -7.53 11.45 -10.33
N ALA A 82 -7.97 10.98 -9.16
CA ALA A 82 -8.59 9.68 -9.01
C ALA A 82 -9.86 9.55 -9.88
N ALA A 83 -10.70 10.57 -9.88
CA ALA A 83 -11.88 10.63 -10.74
C ALA A 83 -11.52 10.58 -12.24
N ARG A 84 -10.47 11.32 -12.67
CA ARG A 84 -9.98 11.24 -14.06
C ARG A 84 -9.44 9.86 -14.42
N GLN A 85 -8.81 9.15 -13.49
CA GLN A 85 -8.37 7.77 -13.73
C GLN A 85 -9.56 6.81 -13.89
N LEU A 86 -10.64 6.99 -13.15
CA LEU A 86 -11.88 6.21 -13.33
C LEU A 86 -12.50 6.47 -14.71
N GLU A 87 -12.59 7.75 -15.12
CA GLU A 87 -13.13 8.10 -16.44
C GLU A 87 -12.23 7.55 -17.57
N LEU A 88 -10.91 7.60 -17.43
CA LEU A 88 -9.99 6.98 -18.38
C LEU A 88 -10.16 5.45 -18.44
N ALA A 89 -10.33 4.79 -17.30
CA ALA A 89 -10.60 3.36 -17.24
C ALA A 89 -11.89 3.00 -17.99
N ARG A 90 -12.96 3.80 -17.79
CA ARG A 90 -14.24 3.65 -18.49
C ARG A 90 -14.08 3.81 -20.01
N GLN A 91 -13.40 4.88 -20.45
CA GLN A 91 -13.18 5.15 -21.88
C GLN A 91 -12.33 4.05 -22.55
N CYS A 92 -11.32 3.53 -21.85
CA CYS A 92 -10.48 2.44 -22.34
C CYS A 92 -11.12 1.05 -22.19
N LYS A 93 -12.35 0.94 -21.65
CA LYS A 93 -13.06 -0.31 -21.42
C LYS A 93 -12.31 -1.31 -20.54
N VAL A 94 -11.66 -0.80 -19.48
CA VAL A 94 -11.08 -1.65 -18.44
C VAL A 94 -12.18 -2.48 -17.79
N ASP A 95 -11.95 -3.78 -17.56
CA ASP A 95 -12.99 -4.69 -17.05
C ASP A 95 -13.28 -4.47 -15.57
N ALA A 96 -12.26 -4.11 -14.76
CA ALA A 96 -12.46 -3.78 -13.36
C ALA A 96 -11.39 -2.83 -12.82
N VAL A 97 -11.74 -2.12 -11.73
CA VAL A 97 -10.81 -1.26 -10.98
C VAL A 97 -10.62 -1.82 -9.58
N LEU A 98 -9.37 -2.11 -9.20
CA LEU A 98 -9.03 -2.51 -7.83
C LEU A 98 -8.89 -1.26 -6.96
N VAL A 99 -9.69 -1.17 -5.91
CA VAL A 99 -9.84 0.03 -5.07
C VAL A 99 -9.61 -0.28 -3.58
N LYS A 100 -9.46 0.77 -2.78
CA LYS A 100 -9.35 0.71 -1.33
C LYS A 100 -10.08 1.86 -0.65
N ASP A 101 -9.87 3.08 -1.16
CA ASP A 101 -10.30 4.32 -0.50
C ASP A 101 -11.83 4.48 -0.55
N PRO A 102 -12.49 4.82 0.58
CA PRO A 102 -13.94 5.02 0.63
C PRO A 102 -14.47 6.11 -0.32
N ALA A 103 -13.62 7.07 -0.72
CA ALA A 103 -14.02 8.07 -1.71
C ALA A 103 -14.38 7.43 -3.06
N ILE A 104 -13.70 6.34 -3.43
CA ILE A 104 -14.02 5.63 -4.67
C ILE A 104 -15.37 4.93 -4.55
N LEU A 105 -15.70 4.37 -3.37
CA LEU A 105 -17.03 3.78 -3.14
C LEU A 105 -18.15 4.81 -3.34
N LYS A 106 -17.92 6.07 -2.94
CA LYS A 106 -18.86 7.17 -3.18
C LYS A 106 -18.97 7.53 -4.66
N LEU A 107 -17.89 7.38 -5.44
CA LEU A 107 -17.86 7.66 -6.88
C LEU A 107 -18.36 6.49 -7.76
N MET A 108 -18.35 5.25 -7.27
CA MET A 108 -18.71 4.06 -8.03
C MET A 108 -20.06 4.18 -8.78
N PRO A 109 -21.14 4.71 -8.18
CA PRO A 109 -22.43 4.84 -8.89
C PRO A 109 -22.38 5.72 -10.13
N CYS A 110 -21.36 6.58 -10.26
CA CYS A 110 -21.16 7.43 -11.44
C CYS A 110 -20.50 6.68 -12.61
N PHE A 111 -20.02 5.45 -12.40
CA PHE A 111 -19.31 4.64 -13.38
C PHE A 111 -19.91 3.21 -13.46
N PRO A 112 -21.17 3.06 -13.84
CA PRO A 112 -21.89 1.78 -13.83
C PRO A 112 -21.31 0.75 -14.81
N GLU A 113 -20.48 1.17 -15.77
CA GLU A 113 -19.83 0.31 -16.74
C GLU A 113 -18.57 -0.38 -16.21
N LEU A 114 -18.06 0.08 -15.05
CA LEU A 114 -16.88 -0.47 -14.42
C LEU A 114 -17.25 -1.43 -13.30
N ASP A 115 -16.65 -2.61 -13.27
CA ASP A 115 -16.65 -3.44 -12.07
C ASP A 115 -15.60 -2.95 -11.08
N PHE A 116 -15.89 -3.10 -9.78
CA PHE A 116 -14.96 -2.70 -8.72
C PHE A 116 -14.60 -3.89 -7.84
N HIS A 117 -13.29 -4.04 -7.61
CA HIS A 117 -12.75 -5.07 -6.74
C HIS A 117 -12.06 -4.44 -5.52
N PHE A 118 -12.33 -4.94 -4.32
CA PHE A 118 -11.51 -4.54 -3.18
C PHE A 118 -10.11 -5.13 -3.29
N SER A 119 -9.13 -4.25 -3.27
CA SER A 119 -7.73 -4.65 -3.15
C SER A 119 -7.44 -5.28 -1.78
N THR A 120 -6.43 -6.13 -1.68
CA THR A 120 -5.91 -6.59 -0.37
C THR A 120 -5.55 -5.43 0.57
N GLN A 121 -5.30 -4.24 0.02
CA GLN A 121 -5.05 -3.02 0.79
C GLN A 121 -6.31 -2.55 1.59
N ALA A 122 -7.51 -3.02 1.25
CA ALA A 122 -8.72 -2.75 2.03
C ALA A 122 -8.74 -3.48 3.39
N GLY A 123 -7.86 -4.50 3.55
CA GLY A 123 -7.65 -5.19 4.82
C GLY A 123 -8.81 -6.09 5.24
N ILE A 124 -9.51 -6.70 4.29
CA ILE A 124 -10.59 -7.68 4.54
C ILE A 124 -9.97 -8.97 5.09
N SER A 125 -10.43 -9.41 6.24
CA SER A 125 -9.84 -10.52 7.01
C SER A 125 -10.83 -11.61 7.44
N SER A 126 -12.14 -11.43 7.17
CA SER A 126 -13.17 -12.40 7.51
C SER A 126 -14.36 -12.36 6.55
N SER A 127 -15.31 -13.29 6.72
CA SER A 127 -16.60 -13.29 6.00
C SER A 127 -17.40 -12.00 6.25
N ALA A 128 -17.31 -11.41 7.44
CA ALA A 128 -17.97 -10.15 7.76
C ALA A 128 -17.48 -8.99 6.87
N GLY A 129 -16.17 -8.91 6.60
CA GLY A 129 -15.61 -7.93 5.67
C GLY A 129 -16.02 -8.16 4.22
N VAL A 130 -16.17 -9.42 3.80
CA VAL A 130 -16.70 -9.77 2.47
C VAL A 130 -18.19 -9.37 2.36
N MET A 131 -18.98 -9.53 3.43
CA MET A 131 -20.36 -9.05 3.49
C MET A 131 -20.44 -7.52 3.37
N ALA A 132 -19.55 -6.78 4.06
CA ALA A 132 -19.44 -5.33 3.91
C ALA A 132 -19.14 -4.93 2.45
N ALA A 133 -18.17 -5.58 1.81
CA ALA A 133 -17.82 -5.34 0.42
C ALA A 133 -19.01 -5.57 -0.52
N ARG A 134 -19.78 -6.63 -0.30
CA ARG A 134 -21.00 -6.93 -1.07
C ARG A 134 -22.05 -5.83 -0.90
N GLU A 135 -22.27 -5.33 0.32
CA GLU A 135 -23.22 -4.23 0.56
C GLU A 135 -22.81 -2.94 -0.19
N PHE A 136 -21.52 -2.70 -0.33
CA PHE A 136 -21.01 -1.57 -1.11
C PHE A 136 -21.09 -1.77 -2.63
N GLY A 137 -21.52 -2.94 -3.11
CA GLY A 137 -21.61 -3.23 -4.54
C GLY A 137 -20.29 -3.69 -5.17
N ILE A 138 -19.29 -4.03 -4.36
CA ILE A 138 -18.02 -4.62 -4.81
C ILE A 138 -18.28 -6.01 -5.39
N LYS A 139 -17.65 -6.32 -6.54
CA LYS A 139 -17.82 -7.60 -7.26
C LYS A 139 -16.86 -8.68 -6.79
N ARG A 140 -15.65 -8.29 -6.34
CA ARG A 140 -14.61 -9.23 -5.92
C ARG A 140 -13.76 -8.64 -4.78
N VAL A 141 -13.35 -9.49 -3.85
CA VAL A 141 -12.45 -9.14 -2.75
C VAL A 141 -11.13 -9.88 -2.89
N VAL A 142 -10.02 -9.16 -2.92
CA VAL A 142 -8.68 -9.75 -2.77
C VAL A 142 -8.41 -9.96 -1.29
N LEU A 143 -8.47 -11.18 -0.83
CA LEU A 143 -8.33 -11.55 0.57
C LEU A 143 -6.91 -11.26 1.10
N GLY A 144 -6.79 -11.12 2.41
CA GLY A 144 -5.52 -11.02 3.12
C GLY A 144 -4.64 -12.26 2.88
N ARG A 145 -3.32 -12.06 2.84
CA ARG A 145 -2.35 -13.16 2.62
C ARG A 145 -2.09 -13.98 3.87
N GLU A 146 -2.57 -13.50 4.99
CA GLU A 146 -2.43 -14.08 6.32
C GLU A 146 -3.56 -15.03 6.72
N LEU A 147 -4.50 -15.32 5.81
CA LEU A 147 -5.64 -16.20 6.06
C LEU A 147 -5.27 -17.69 5.92
N SER A 148 -5.83 -18.51 6.80
CA SER A 148 -5.82 -19.96 6.68
C SER A 148 -6.84 -20.44 5.64
N ILE A 149 -6.71 -21.68 5.17
CA ILE A 149 -7.64 -22.27 4.20
C ILE A 149 -9.09 -22.32 4.73
N GLY A 150 -9.28 -22.51 6.05
CA GLY A 150 -10.61 -22.48 6.69
C GLY A 150 -11.24 -21.09 6.61
N GLU A 151 -10.46 -20.06 6.92
CA GLU A 151 -10.91 -18.65 6.85
C GLU A 151 -11.21 -18.22 5.40
N ILE A 152 -10.38 -18.65 4.43
CA ILE A 152 -10.63 -18.42 3.00
C ILE A 152 -11.93 -19.10 2.58
N ARG A 153 -12.20 -20.33 3.04
CA ARG A 153 -13.44 -21.03 2.74
C ARG A 153 -14.65 -20.29 3.29
N SER A 154 -14.62 -19.84 4.53
CA SER A 154 -15.69 -19.02 5.12
C SER A 154 -15.92 -17.73 4.35
N ALA A 155 -14.85 -17.00 4.03
CA ALA A 155 -14.93 -15.78 3.23
C ALA A 155 -15.49 -16.04 1.82
N SER A 156 -15.10 -17.16 1.19
CA SER A 156 -15.52 -17.53 -0.17
C SER A 156 -16.94 -18.13 -0.24
N SER A 157 -17.53 -18.48 0.91
CA SER A 157 -18.91 -18.98 0.97
C SER A 157 -19.97 -17.87 0.91
N VAL A 158 -19.57 -16.61 1.01
CA VAL A 158 -20.49 -15.47 0.91
C VAL A 158 -21.01 -15.37 -0.53
N GLU A 159 -22.29 -15.60 -0.71
CA GLU A 159 -22.92 -15.56 -2.02
C GLU A 159 -22.99 -14.16 -2.62
N GLY A 160 -22.95 -14.07 -3.96
CA GLY A 160 -23.11 -12.83 -4.72
C GLY A 160 -21.84 -11.96 -4.81
N ILE A 161 -20.70 -12.44 -4.31
CA ILE A 161 -19.41 -11.77 -4.42
C ILE A 161 -18.29 -12.80 -4.62
N GLU A 162 -17.28 -12.44 -5.39
CA GLU A 162 -16.12 -13.32 -5.66
C GLU A 162 -14.96 -13.06 -4.70
N THR A 163 -14.16 -14.08 -4.45
CA THR A 163 -12.91 -13.96 -3.71
C THR A 163 -11.70 -14.27 -4.60
N GLU A 164 -10.60 -13.55 -4.35
CA GLU A 164 -9.32 -13.66 -5.03
C GLU A 164 -8.21 -13.85 -3.99
N VAL A 165 -7.28 -14.77 -4.23
CA VAL A 165 -6.20 -15.13 -3.30
C VAL A 165 -4.84 -15.05 -3.99
N PHE A 166 -3.84 -14.46 -3.32
CA PHE A 166 -2.46 -14.51 -3.79
C PHE A 166 -1.89 -15.92 -3.65
N ILE A 167 -1.23 -16.39 -4.72
CA ILE A 167 -0.64 -17.75 -4.78
C ILE A 167 0.88 -17.77 -4.91
N GLN A 168 1.49 -16.64 -5.34
CA GLN A 168 2.94 -16.53 -5.54
C GLN A 168 3.42 -15.13 -5.23
N GLY A 169 4.61 -15.02 -4.66
CA GLY A 169 5.40 -13.78 -4.56
C GLY A 169 5.60 -13.26 -3.14
N ALA A 170 6.09 -12.05 -3.02
CA ALA A 170 6.54 -11.48 -1.75
C ALA A 170 5.43 -11.35 -0.71
N LEU A 171 5.66 -11.89 0.50
CA LEU A 171 4.83 -11.58 1.67
C LEU A 171 5.26 -10.26 2.32
N CYS A 172 4.28 -9.54 2.83
CA CYS A 172 4.49 -8.39 3.69
C CYS A 172 4.47 -8.83 5.16
N PHE A 173 5.33 -8.25 6.00
CA PHE A 173 5.27 -8.53 7.44
C PHE A 173 3.99 -7.97 8.06
N SER A 174 3.64 -6.72 7.73
CA SER A 174 2.41 -6.10 8.19
C SER A 174 1.23 -6.54 7.34
N ILE A 175 0.07 -6.66 7.98
CA ILE A 175 -1.22 -6.80 7.31
C ILE A 175 -1.36 -5.67 6.28
N SER A 176 -1.84 -6.02 5.09
CA SER A 176 -1.93 -5.10 3.97
C SER A 176 -2.79 -3.87 4.30
N GLY A 177 -2.35 -2.68 3.87
CA GLY A 177 -3.05 -1.42 4.09
C GLY A 177 -2.90 -0.82 5.51
N ARG A 178 -2.11 -1.44 6.40
CA ARG A 178 -2.00 -1.03 7.80
C ARG A 178 -0.57 -0.72 8.24
N CYS A 179 0.36 -0.52 7.29
CA CYS A 179 1.76 -0.28 7.60
C CYS A 179 2.11 1.20 7.51
N LEU A 180 2.54 1.79 8.62
CA LEU A 180 2.96 3.20 8.73
C LEU A 180 4.48 3.37 8.89
N ILE A 181 5.24 2.28 9.05
CA ILE A 181 6.66 2.36 9.43
C ILE A 181 7.53 3.07 8.37
N SER A 182 7.24 2.88 7.08
CA SER A 182 8.00 3.53 6.01
C SER A 182 7.75 5.04 5.99
N SER A 183 6.54 5.45 6.27
CA SER A 183 6.14 6.84 6.43
C SER A 183 6.78 7.45 7.70
N TRP A 184 6.75 6.73 8.82
CA TRP A 184 7.39 7.14 10.08
C TRP A 184 8.89 7.38 9.92
N LEU A 185 9.61 6.43 9.34
CA LEU A 185 11.08 6.49 9.21
C LEU A 185 11.57 7.49 8.14
N GLY A 186 10.77 7.83 7.15
CA GLY A 186 11.25 8.64 6.03
C GLY A 186 10.21 9.43 5.25
N GLY A 187 8.98 9.55 5.73
CA GLY A 187 7.91 10.32 5.07
C GLY A 187 7.39 9.70 3.77
N ARG A 188 7.66 8.39 3.52
CA ARG A 188 7.27 7.66 2.31
C ARG A 188 6.18 6.67 2.65
N SER A 189 4.92 7.01 2.37
CA SER A 189 3.80 6.12 2.71
C SER A 189 3.83 4.82 1.93
N GLY A 190 3.92 3.69 2.66
CA GLY A 190 3.84 2.34 2.10
C GLY A 190 2.44 2.03 1.56
N ASN A 191 1.40 2.55 2.19
CA ASN A 191 0.00 2.40 1.77
C ASN A 191 -0.32 3.19 0.49
N ARG A 192 0.58 4.10 0.10
CA ARG A 192 0.45 4.95 -1.09
C ARG A 192 1.50 4.62 -2.17
N GLY A 193 2.10 3.43 -2.10
CA GLY A 193 3.01 2.92 -3.14
C GLY A 193 4.47 3.33 -3.00
N LEU A 194 4.86 4.04 -1.93
CA LEU A 194 6.22 4.54 -1.71
C LEU A 194 6.99 3.76 -0.62
N CYS A 195 6.63 2.51 -0.39
CA CYS A 195 7.28 1.68 0.63
C CYS A 195 8.79 1.58 0.42
N ALA A 196 9.57 1.95 1.46
CA ALA A 196 11.02 1.78 1.49
C ALA A 196 11.47 0.39 1.99
N SER A 197 10.53 -0.52 2.20
CA SER A 197 10.76 -1.90 2.67
C SER A 197 11.52 -2.01 4.00
N PRO A 198 11.19 -1.23 5.06
CA PRO A 198 11.95 -1.27 6.31
C PRO A 198 11.86 -2.62 7.02
N CYS A 199 10.83 -3.43 6.78
CA CYS A 199 10.76 -4.81 7.26
C CYS A 199 11.89 -5.71 6.71
N ARG A 200 12.56 -5.31 5.62
CA ARG A 200 13.71 -6.01 5.02
C ARG A 200 15.06 -5.54 5.56
N PHE A 201 15.09 -4.54 6.44
CA PHE A 201 16.32 -4.02 7.04
C PHE A 201 16.87 -4.96 8.11
N LEU A 202 18.14 -4.74 8.46
CA LEU A 202 18.72 -5.28 9.68
C LEU A 202 18.23 -4.43 10.86
N TRP A 203 17.67 -5.08 11.85
CA TRP A 203 17.25 -4.47 13.10
C TRP A 203 18.15 -4.97 14.24
N GLY A 204 18.66 -4.05 15.04
CA GLY A 204 19.31 -4.39 16.31
C GLY A 204 18.24 -4.57 17.40
N VAL A 205 18.50 -5.44 18.37
CA VAL A 205 17.68 -5.61 19.58
C VAL A 205 18.57 -5.56 20.80
N GLY A 206 18.39 -4.55 21.67
CA GLY A 206 19.29 -4.31 22.79
C GLY A 206 20.74 -4.14 22.33
N GLU A 207 21.69 -4.76 23.06
CA GLU A 207 23.12 -4.79 22.70
C GLU A 207 23.49 -5.97 21.80
N GLY A 208 22.51 -6.76 21.37
CA GLY A 208 22.70 -7.99 20.59
C GLY A 208 23.03 -7.75 19.12
N LYS A 209 23.45 -8.83 18.42
CA LYS A 209 23.66 -8.80 16.97
C LYS A 209 22.34 -8.52 16.24
N GLY A 210 22.41 -7.62 15.27
CA GLY A 210 21.27 -7.32 14.42
C GLY A 210 20.82 -8.51 13.58
N GLY A 211 19.51 -8.58 13.29
CA GLY A 211 18.87 -9.62 12.48
C GLY A 211 17.82 -9.09 11.52
N ARG A 212 17.36 -9.93 10.60
CA ARG A 212 16.27 -9.62 9.66
C ARG A 212 14.94 -10.18 10.19
N PHE A 213 14.65 -9.90 11.43
CA PHE A 213 13.52 -10.45 12.19
C PHE A 213 12.16 -10.26 11.53
N LEU A 214 12.01 -9.24 10.68
CA LEU A 214 10.74 -8.88 10.02
C LEU A 214 10.71 -9.25 8.54
N SER A 215 11.80 -9.86 8.02
CA SER A 215 11.90 -10.19 6.60
C SER A 215 11.19 -11.50 6.31
N MET A 216 9.98 -11.42 5.77
CA MET A 216 9.14 -12.58 5.41
C MET A 216 9.75 -13.38 4.25
N HIS A 217 9.51 -14.68 4.27
CA HIS A 217 9.67 -15.57 3.11
C HIS A 217 8.74 -15.17 1.96
N ASP A 218 8.95 -15.72 0.77
CA ASP A 218 8.03 -15.52 -0.36
C ASP A 218 6.96 -16.63 -0.36
N LEU A 219 5.73 -16.22 -0.67
CA LEU A 219 4.60 -17.15 -0.79
C LEU A 219 4.74 -18.03 -2.03
N SER A 220 4.45 -19.32 -1.89
CA SER A 220 4.18 -20.23 -2.99
C SER A 220 3.11 -21.25 -2.57
N LEU A 221 1.98 -21.22 -3.26
CA LEU A 221 0.84 -22.11 -3.00
C LEU A 221 0.65 -23.13 -4.12
N LEU A 222 1.73 -23.57 -4.77
CA LEU A 222 1.69 -24.54 -5.87
C LEU A 222 0.89 -25.80 -5.49
N GLU A 223 1.19 -26.36 -4.32
CA GLU A 223 0.56 -27.58 -3.80
C GLU A 223 -0.87 -27.38 -3.27
N LYS A 224 -1.35 -26.14 -3.21
CA LYS A 224 -2.62 -25.76 -2.57
C LYS A 224 -3.70 -25.30 -3.55
N ILE A 225 -3.44 -25.40 -4.85
CA ILE A 225 -4.37 -24.90 -5.88
C ILE A 225 -5.72 -25.60 -5.80
N ASP A 226 -5.73 -26.92 -5.60
CA ASP A 226 -6.98 -27.67 -5.51
C ASP A 226 -7.72 -27.42 -4.19
N ASP A 227 -7.01 -27.20 -3.09
CA ASP A 227 -7.60 -26.77 -1.81
C ASP A 227 -8.30 -25.41 -1.95
N LEU A 228 -7.68 -24.47 -2.68
CA LEU A 228 -8.27 -23.14 -2.97
C LEU A 228 -9.49 -23.24 -3.88
N LYS A 229 -9.45 -24.08 -4.92
CA LYS A 229 -10.63 -24.37 -5.77
C LYS A 229 -11.78 -24.94 -4.92
N ALA A 230 -11.48 -25.92 -4.07
CA ALA A 230 -12.45 -26.55 -3.18
C ALA A 230 -12.99 -25.58 -2.09
N ALA A 231 -12.20 -24.57 -1.72
CA ALA A 231 -12.65 -23.48 -0.83
C ALA A 231 -13.57 -22.47 -1.50
N GLY A 232 -13.80 -22.54 -2.82
CA GLY A 232 -14.69 -21.66 -3.56
C GLY A 232 -14.04 -20.40 -4.13
N VAL A 233 -12.72 -20.27 -4.07
CA VAL A 233 -11.96 -19.13 -4.63
C VAL A 233 -12.20 -19.05 -6.14
N LYS A 234 -12.40 -17.82 -6.68
CA LYS A 234 -12.68 -17.58 -8.10
C LYS A 234 -11.46 -17.11 -8.89
N ALA A 235 -10.49 -16.49 -8.23
CA ALA A 235 -9.29 -15.99 -8.90
C ALA A 235 -8.01 -16.25 -8.07
N LEU A 236 -6.95 -16.60 -8.76
CA LEU A 236 -5.62 -16.88 -8.23
C LEU A 236 -4.65 -15.80 -8.74
N LYS A 237 -4.03 -15.07 -7.82
CA LYS A 237 -3.22 -13.88 -8.13
C LYS A 237 -1.74 -14.10 -7.90
N ILE A 238 -0.93 -13.76 -8.90
CA ILE A 238 0.53 -13.70 -8.80
C ILE A 238 0.95 -12.28 -8.41
N GLU A 239 1.80 -12.12 -7.36
CA GLU A 239 2.43 -10.83 -7.01
C GLU A 239 3.74 -10.68 -7.78
N GLY A 240 3.95 -9.51 -8.43
CA GLY A 240 5.18 -9.33 -9.17
C GLY A 240 5.24 -8.14 -10.12
N ARG A 241 4.54 -7.01 -9.89
CA ARG A 241 4.58 -5.84 -10.79
C ARG A 241 5.97 -5.20 -10.95
N LEU A 242 6.93 -5.52 -10.07
CA LEU A 242 8.32 -5.08 -10.16
C LEU A 242 9.24 -6.16 -10.75
N LYS A 243 8.70 -7.25 -11.29
CA LYS A 243 9.44 -8.36 -11.87
C LYS A 243 9.61 -8.20 -13.37
N SER A 244 10.66 -8.87 -13.91
CA SER A 244 10.92 -8.88 -15.36
C SER A 244 9.85 -9.65 -16.13
N PRO A 245 9.71 -9.40 -17.47
CA PRO A 245 8.81 -10.16 -18.35
C PRO A 245 9.03 -11.67 -18.27
N GLU A 246 10.29 -12.11 -18.22
CA GLU A 246 10.69 -13.53 -18.19
C GLU A 246 10.22 -14.20 -16.90
N TRP A 247 10.42 -13.51 -15.75
CA TRP A 247 9.97 -14.03 -14.46
C TRP A 247 8.44 -14.18 -14.42
N VAL A 248 7.72 -13.16 -14.92
CA VAL A 248 6.24 -13.18 -14.93
C VAL A 248 5.74 -14.28 -15.87
N ALA A 249 6.28 -14.38 -17.09
CA ALA A 249 5.91 -15.43 -18.02
C ALA A 249 6.17 -16.84 -17.47
N LYS A 250 7.32 -17.03 -16.80
CA LYS A 250 7.64 -18.31 -16.14
C LYS A 250 6.65 -18.63 -15.03
N ALA A 251 6.36 -17.66 -14.15
CA ALA A 251 5.39 -17.85 -13.07
C ALA A 251 3.99 -18.19 -13.61
N VAL A 252 3.52 -17.47 -14.64
CA VAL A 252 2.23 -17.75 -15.27
C VAL A 252 2.17 -19.14 -15.87
N ARG A 253 3.20 -19.57 -16.63
CA ARG A 253 3.24 -20.93 -17.22
C ARG A 253 3.22 -22.03 -16.16
N ILE A 254 3.96 -21.88 -15.05
CA ILE A 254 3.95 -22.83 -13.94
C ILE A 254 2.53 -22.98 -13.39
N TYR A 255 1.89 -21.87 -12.99
CA TYR A 255 0.56 -21.92 -12.40
C TYR A 255 -0.53 -22.27 -13.40
N ARG A 256 -0.40 -21.92 -14.68
CA ARG A 256 -1.32 -22.36 -15.72
C ARG A 256 -1.30 -23.90 -15.88
N ARG A 257 -0.10 -24.48 -15.99
CA ARG A 257 0.06 -25.94 -16.06
C ARG A 257 -0.48 -26.62 -14.79
N THR A 258 -0.21 -26.05 -13.60
CA THR A 258 -0.74 -26.55 -12.34
C THR A 258 -2.28 -26.56 -12.31
N ILE A 259 -2.91 -25.47 -12.77
CA ILE A 259 -4.38 -25.36 -12.81
C ILE A 259 -5.01 -26.36 -13.77
N ASP A 260 -4.37 -26.60 -14.93
CA ASP A 260 -4.90 -27.41 -16.02
C ASP A 260 -4.60 -28.90 -15.86
N SER A 261 -3.45 -29.26 -15.26
CA SER A 261 -2.96 -30.66 -15.26
C SER A 261 -2.52 -31.19 -13.88
N GLY A 262 -2.62 -30.35 -12.84
CA GLY A 262 -2.13 -30.69 -11.50
C GLY A 262 -0.63 -30.46 -11.32
N VAL A 263 -0.11 -30.81 -10.14
CA VAL A 263 1.30 -30.64 -9.76
C VAL A 263 2.11 -31.87 -10.12
N ASP A 264 3.28 -31.66 -10.73
CA ASP A 264 4.30 -32.67 -10.99
C ASP A 264 5.68 -32.25 -10.44
N ASP A 265 6.66 -33.19 -10.49
CA ASP A 265 8.01 -32.91 -9.98
C ASP A 265 8.78 -31.88 -10.81
N SER A 266 8.44 -31.67 -12.08
CA SER A 266 9.01 -30.60 -12.90
C SER A 266 8.54 -29.25 -12.39
N LEU A 267 7.24 -29.08 -12.14
CA LEU A 267 6.66 -27.84 -11.61
C LEU A 267 7.20 -27.49 -10.21
N ARG A 268 7.42 -28.51 -9.36
CA ARG A 268 8.08 -28.32 -8.06
C ARG A 268 9.48 -27.73 -8.20
N ARG A 269 10.29 -28.25 -9.12
CA ARG A 269 11.63 -27.70 -9.39
C ARG A 269 11.58 -26.32 -10.02
N GLU A 270 10.66 -26.08 -10.95
CA GLU A 270 10.52 -24.80 -11.63
C GLU A 270 10.09 -23.68 -10.66
N VAL A 271 9.20 -23.95 -9.69
CA VAL A 271 8.76 -22.94 -8.72
C VAL A 271 9.87 -22.59 -7.72
N VAL A 272 10.72 -23.55 -7.33
CA VAL A 272 11.89 -23.27 -6.49
C VAL A 272 12.80 -22.25 -7.15
N ALA A 273 13.05 -22.38 -8.45
CA ALA A 273 13.87 -21.42 -9.21
C ALA A 273 13.26 -19.98 -9.27
N LEU A 274 11.95 -19.82 -9.10
CA LEU A 274 11.34 -18.49 -8.91
C LEU A 274 11.71 -17.87 -7.56
N GLY A 275 11.84 -18.69 -6.51
CA GLY A 275 12.28 -18.25 -5.17
C GLY A 275 13.75 -17.88 -5.15
N GLU A 276 14.63 -18.62 -5.80
CA GLU A 276 16.06 -18.35 -5.90
C GLU A 276 16.34 -16.96 -6.49
N TYR A 277 15.55 -16.53 -7.46
CA TYR A 277 15.63 -15.18 -8.04
C TYR A 277 15.48 -14.06 -7.00
N THR A 278 14.69 -14.28 -5.95
CA THR A 278 14.46 -13.28 -4.90
C THR A 278 15.45 -13.41 -3.74
N GLY A 279 16.19 -14.51 -3.67
CA GLY A 279 17.08 -14.87 -2.55
C GLY A 279 16.31 -15.09 -1.25
N ARG A 280 15.03 -15.45 -1.34
CA ARG A 280 14.16 -15.75 -0.20
C ARG A 280 13.58 -17.16 -0.33
N SER A 281 13.46 -17.83 0.80
CA SER A 281 12.83 -19.13 0.90
C SER A 281 11.35 -19.05 0.50
N LEU A 282 10.81 -20.14 -0.05
CA LEU A 282 9.40 -20.26 -0.33
C LEU A 282 8.66 -20.85 0.89
N THR A 283 7.41 -20.41 1.08
CA THR A 283 6.55 -20.90 2.16
C THR A 283 5.11 -21.05 1.67
N GLY A 284 4.38 -22.06 2.20
CA GLY A 284 2.92 -22.15 2.09
C GLY A 284 2.19 -21.11 2.92
N GLY A 285 2.94 -20.37 3.72
CA GLY A 285 2.44 -19.26 4.52
C GLY A 285 1.45 -19.73 5.58
N TYR A 286 0.51 -18.86 5.83
CA TYR A 286 -0.53 -19.10 6.83
C TYR A 286 -1.52 -20.20 6.44
N LEU A 287 -1.62 -20.59 5.14
CA LEU A 287 -2.45 -21.71 4.74
C LEU A 287 -2.06 -23.00 5.44
N ASP A 288 -0.75 -23.21 5.67
CA ASP A 288 -0.22 -24.37 6.40
C ASP A 288 -0.34 -24.23 7.93
N GLY A 289 -1.01 -23.16 8.41
CA GLY A 289 -1.17 -22.86 9.83
C GLY A 289 0.10 -22.35 10.51
N CYS A 290 1.18 -22.12 9.76
CA CYS A 290 2.43 -21.62 10.32
C CYS A 290 2.32 -20.10 10.58
N ARG A 291 2.54 -19.69 11.84
CA ARG A 291 2.69 -18.28 12.23
C ARG A 291 4.11 -17.97 12.70
N LYS A 292 4.83 -18.99 13.11
CA LYS A 292 6.27 -18.96 13.46
C LYS A 292 7.09 -19.31 12.22
N CYS A 293 8.38 -19.08 12.24
CA CYS A 293 9.28 -19.45 11.12
C CYS A 293 8.92 -18.82 9.75
N MET A 294 8.23 -17.69 9.74
CA MET A 294 7.82 -16.99 8.53
C MET A 294 8.84 -15.93 8.09
N THR A 295 9.85 -15.67 8.91
CA THR A 295 10.80 -14.57 8.74
C THR A 295 12.24 -15.04 8.87
N GLY A 296 13.19 -14.15 8.55
CA GLY A 296 14.64 -14.40 8.72
C GLY A 296 15.47 -14.36 7.44
N ASP A 297 14.83 -14.25 6.27
CA ASP A 297 15.53 -14.26 4.99
C ASP A 297 16.41 -13.04 4.74
N SER A 298 17.58 -13.29 4.17
CA SER A 298 18.54 -12.23 3.81
C SER A 298 18.03 -11.30 2.72
N GLY A 299 17.12 -11.77 1.86
CA GLY A 299 16.60 -11.02 0.71
C GLY A 299 17.69 -10.58 -0.26
N ARG A 300 18.80 -11.33 -0.35
CA ARG A 300 19.82 -11.10 -1.39
C ARG A 300 19.21 -11.48 -2.72
N VAL A 301 19.16 -10.53 -3.65
CA VAL A 301 18.88 -10.85 -5.05
C VAL A 301 20.04 -11.72 -5.53
N ALA A 302 19.79 -13.00 -5.80
CA ALA A 302 20.71 -13.79 -6.58
C ALA A 302 20.74 -13.15 -7.98
N LYS A 303 21.92 -12.75 -8.45
CA LYS A 303 22.08 -12.50 -9.87
C LYS A 303 21.76 -13.80 -10.56
N PHE A 304 20.89 -13.78 -11.56
CA PHE A 304 20.67 -14.95 -12.41
C PHE A 304 22.04 -15.43 -12.89
N ALA A 305 22.43 -16.64 -12.50
CA ALA A 305 23.51 -17.37 -13.17
C ALA A 305 22.96 -17.86 -14.51
N GLY A 306 22.87 -16.97 -15.50
CA GLY A 306 22.19 -17.22 -16.75
C GLY A 306 22.35 -16.10 -17.76
N GLU A 307 23.25 -15.15 -17.52
CA GLU A 307 23.71 -14.22 -18.59
C GLU A 307 24.75 -14.86 -19.52
N SER A 308 24.84 -16.19 -19.56
CA SER A 308 25.56 -16.92 -20.62
C SER A 308 24.58 -17.91 -21.23
N GLU A 309 24.17 -17.59 -22.43
CA GLU A 309 23.37 -18.30 -23.41
C GLU A 309 21.97 -17.70 -23.62
N SER A 310 21.99 -16.59 -24.36
CA SER A 310 20.85 -16.10 -25.12
C SER A 310 20.63 -17.03 -26.32
N GLU A 311 20.03 -18.19 -26.11
CA GLU A 311 19.39 -18.87 -27.22
C GLU A 311 18.02 -18.25 -27.48
N GLY A 312 17.95 -17.50 -28.57
CA GLY A 312 16.81 -17.46 -29.46
C GLY A 312 15.52 -16.80 -28.99
N ILE A 313 15.57 -15.67 -28.27
CA ILE A 313 14.48 -14.71 -28.42
C ILE A 313 14.83 -13.86 -29.64
N ARG A 314 14.15 -14.12 -30.75
CA ARG A 314 14.22 -13.25 -31.95
C ARG A 314 14.06 -11.82 -31.46
N LYS A 315 15.10 -11.01 -31.71
CA LYS A 315 14.98 -9.55 -31.72
C LYS A 315 13.81 -9.28 -32.67
N THR A 316 12.64 -9.02 -32.13
CA THR A 316 11.64 -8.27 -32.88
C THR A 316 12.31 -6.94 -33.11
N GLU A 317 12.70 -6.69 -34.34
CA GLU A 317 13.19 -5.42 -34.82
C GLU A 317 12.13 -4.39 -34.47
N ALA A 318 12.38 -3.63 -33.39
CA ALA A 318 11.71 -2.37 -33.14
C ALA A 318 12.26 -1.40 -34.20
N SER A 319 11.71 -1.49 -35.40
CA SER A 319 11.99 -0.59 -36.50
C SER A 319 11.19 0.70 -36.32
N GLY A 320 11.77 1.65 -35.58
CA GLY A 320 11.28 3.02 -35.54
C GLY A 320 12.37 3.92 -35.01
N GLU A 321 12.73 4.96 -35.77
CA GLU A 321 13.64 6.04 -35.36
C GLU A 321 13.25 6.65 -33.99
N ASP A 322 12.02 6.51 -33.59
CA ASP A 322 11.43 6.98 -32.32
C ASP A 322 11.92 6.24 -31.05
N MET A 323 12.66 5.15 -31.21
CA MET A 323 13.19 4.36 -30.07
C MET A 323 14.70 4.51 -29.86
N ILE A 324 15.34 5.43 -30.59
CA ILE A 324 16.80 5.57 -30.65
C ILE A 324 17.22 6.95 -30.15
N TYR A 325 18.24 6.98 -29.28
CA TYR A 325 18.94 8.21 -28.91
C TYR A 325 20.42 8.13 -29.32
N HIS A 326 21.08 9.30 -29.43
CA HIS A 326 22.48 9.41 -29.79
C HIS A 326 23.28 10.14 -28.71
N LEU A 327 24.51 9.73 -28.54
CA LEU A 327 25.43 10.29 -27.54
C LEU A 327 26.75 10.66 -28.19
N GLU A 328 27.13 11.93 -28.09
CA GLU A 328 28.41 12.44 -28.59
C GLU A 328 29.20 13.10 -27.49
N VAL A 329 30.53 12.85 -27.42
CA VAL A 329 31.40 13.42 -26.40
C VAL A 329 32.54 14.17 -27.04
N LYS A 330 32.69 15.45 -26.72
CA LYS A 330 33.75 16.33 -27.21
C LYS A 330 34.61 16.85 -26.07
N GLU A 331 35.87 17.10 -26.32
CA GLU A 331 36.75 17.84 -25.42
C GLU A 331 36.97 19.25 -25.94
N ALA A 332 36.69 20.25 -25.14
CA ALA A 332 36.97 21.65 -25.46
C ALA A 332 37.31 22.45 -24.20
N GLY A 333 38.36 23.23 -24.25
CA GLY A 333 38.75 24.17 -23.18
C GLY A 333 38.96 23.51 -21.80
N GLY A 334 39.52 22.28 -21.74
CA GLY A 334 39.72 21.55 -20.49
C GLY A 334 38.41 21.00 -19.86
N ARG A 335 37.36 20.80 -20.66
CA ARG A 335 36.06 20.27 -20.23
C ARG A 335 35.62 19.15 -21.17
N LEU A 336 34.87 18.18 -20.66
CA LEU A 336 34.12 17.22 -21.45
C LEU A 336 32.70 17.73 -21.66
N ILE A 337 32.32 17.81 -22.93
CA ILE A 337 31.00 18.22 -23.38
C ILE A 337 30.26 16.97 -23.86
N TRP A 338 29.16 16.63 -23.20
CA TRP A 338 28.31 15.51 -23.54
C TRP A 338 27.08 16.04 -24.24
N LEU A 339 26.82 15.59 -25.47
CA LEU A 339 25.69 15.96 -26.29
C LEU A 339 24.71 14.77 -26.36
N PHE A 340 23.56 14.93 -25.79
CA PHE A 340 22.44 13.98 -25.87
C PHE A 340 21.51 14.41 -26.98
N ARG A 341 21.20 13.52 -27.93
CA ARG A 341 20.26 13.78 -29.00
C ARG A 341 19.17 12.72 -29.02
N TYR A 342 17.93 13.16 -29.09
CA TYR A 342 16.77 12.31 -29.25
C TYR A 342 15.71 13.06 -30.08
N ARG A 343 15.34 12.53 -31.24
CA ARG A 343 14.56 13.25 -32.26
C ARG A 343 15.21 14.62 -32.56
N ASP A 344 14.43 15.68 -32.60
CA ASP A 344 14.93 17.05 -32.86
C ASP A 344 15.49 17.76 -31.63
N LEU A 345 15.49 17.08 -30.47
CA LEU A 345 15.95 17.66 -29.24
C LEU A 345 17.41 17.33 -28.97
N THR A 346 18.16 18.35 -28.56
CA THR A 346 19.56 18.20 -28.16
C THR A 346 19.74 18.84 -26.78
N ARG A 347 20.48 18.15 -25.89
CA ARG A 347 20.91 18.68 -24.60
C ARG A 347 22.40 18.53 -24.44
N GLU A 348 23.05 19.61 -24.00
CA GLU A 348 24.46 19.64 -23.69
C GLU A 348 24.68 19.66 -22.19
N ILE A 349 25.60 18.85 -21.67
CA ILE A 349 26.14 18.96 -20.32
C ILE A 349 27.65 19.07 -20.37
N THR A 350 28.22 19.93 -19.54
CA THR A 350 29.67 20.18 -19.49
C THR A 350 30.22 19.77 -18.13
N LEU A 351 31.24 18.91 -18.13
CA LEU A 351 31.93 18.42 -16.93
C LEU A 351 33.42 18.83 -16.97
N PRO A 352 33.96 19.47 -15.92
CA PRO A 352 35.35 19.92 -15.93
C PRO A 352 36.34 18.75 -15.84
N LEU A 353 37.37 18.77 -16.66
CA LEU A 353 38.46 17.76 -16.67
C LEU A 353 39.29 17.75 -15.40
N SER A 354 39.31 18.84 -14.63
CA SER A 354 40.03 18.91 -13.35
C SER A 354 39.50 17.93 -12.29
N VAL A 355 38.22 17.53 -12.40
CA VAL A 355 37.60 16.50 -11.55
C VAL A 355 38.09 15.09 -11.94
N ILE A 356 38.63 14.94 -13.17
CA ILE A 356 38.97 13.65 -13.77
C ILE A 356 40.36 13.16 -13.30
N ARG A 357 41.27 14.06 -12.97
CA ARG A 357 42.69 13.72 -12.71
C ARG A 357 42.98 13.16 -11.30
N ASN A 358 42.02 13.20 -10.38
CA ASN A 358 42.24 12.85 -8.95
C ASN A 358 41.59 11.55 -8.47
N GLU A 359 40.92 10.77 -9.32
CA GLU A 359 40.26 9.53 -8.87
C GLU A 359 41.06 8.26 -9.25
N LYS A 360 41.26 7.38 -8.26
CA LYS A 360 42.00 6.11 -8.40
C LYS A 360 41.30 5.04 -9.28
N ARG A 361 40.10 5.28 -9.78
CA ARG A 361 39.32 4.34 -10.60
C ARG A 361 38.79 5.05 -11.83
N SER A 362 39.47 4.94 -12.96
CA SER A 362 39.05 5.42 -14.27
C SER A 362 38.75 4.27 -15.21
N MET A 363 37.94 4.53 -16.24
CA MET A 363 37.66 3.62 -17.35
C MET A 363 37.75 4.41 -18.67
N PRO A 364 38.12 3.78 -19.79
CA PRO A 364 38.14 4.43 -21.10
C PRO A 364 36.73 4.96 -21.45
N LEU A 365 36.67 6.10 -22.16
CA LEU A 365 35.43 6.71 -22.58
C LEU A 365 34.59 5.77 -23.46
N LYS A 366 35.25 4.94 -24.27
CA LYS A 366 34.61 3.88 -25.06
C LYS A 366 33.82 2.89 -24.19
N GLU A 367 34.37 2.42 -23.07
CA GLU A 367 33.66 1.50 -22.17
C GLU A 367 32.41 2.12 -21.56
N ILE A 368 32.35 3.45 -21.43
CA ILE A 368 31.13 4.15 -21.03
C ILE A 368 30.09 4.06 -22.16
N GLY A 369 30.48 4.30 -23.41
CA GLY A 369 29.61 4.12 -24.58
C GLY A 369 29.08 2.69 -24.68
N ASP A 370 29.94 1.70 -24.54
CA ASP A 370 29.58 0.29 -24.56
C ASP A 370 28.57 -0.06 -23.44
N SER A 371 28.72 0.52 -22.25
CA SER A 371 27.76 0.29 -21.14
C SER A 371 26.38 0.88 -21.42
N PHE A 372 26.26 1.99 -22.12
CA PHE A 372 24.99 2.54 -22.58
C PHE A 372 24.37 1.75 -23.74
N ALA A 373 25.20 1.12 -24.58
CA ALA A 373 24.72 0.25 -25.65
C ALA A 373 24.11 -1.06 -25.15
N LEU A 374 24.58 -1.55 -23.99
CA LEU A 374 24.11 -2.81 -23.38
C LEU A 374 22.79 -2.68 -22.63
N VAL A 375 22.44 -1.49 -22.14
CA VAL A 375 21.26 -1.30 -21.27
C VAL A 375 20.44 -0.13 -21.79
N PRO A 376 19.18 -0.35 -22.22
CA PRO A 376 18.30 0.72 -22.62
C PRO A 376 18.11 1.77 -21.51
N VAL A 377 18.19 3.06 -21.84
CA VAL A 377 17.92 4.15 -20.90
C VAL A 377 16.51 4.68 -21.14
N GLN A 378 15.67 4.63 -20.13
CA GLN A 378 14.25 4.99 -20.25
C GLN A 378 13.52 4.24 -21.39
N GLY A 379 13.91 2.97 -21.66
CA GLY A 379 13.33 2.16 -22.73
C GLY A 379 13.78 2.56 -24.13
N LEU A 380 14.76 3.45 -24.29
CA LEU A 380 15.37 3.83 -25.56
C LEU A 380 16.74 3.17 -25.72
N ILE A 381 17.10 2.86 -26.95
CA ILE A 381 18.35 2.18 -27.33
C ILE A 381 19.37 3.22 -27.82
N LEU A 382 20.62 3.06 -27.46
CA LEU A 382 21.69 3.89 -28.03
C LEU A 382 21.89 3.54 -29.52
N GLY A 383 21.60 4.49 -30.40
CA GLY A 383 21.79 4.34 -31.83
C GLY A 383 23.22 4.60 -32.27
N SER A 384 23.87 5.62 -31.69
CA SER A 384 25.28 5.88 -31.92
C SER A 384 25.95 6.49 -30.70
N PHE A 385 27.20 6.09 -30.47
CA PHE A 385 28.14 6.75 -29.56
C PHE A 385 29.34 7.23 -30.35
N SER A 386 29.72 8.49 -30.19
CA SER A 386 30.94 9.03 -30.76
C SER A 386 31.70 9.83 -29.72
N ALA A 387 33.01 9.63 -29.66
CA ALA A 387 33.89 10.38 -28.79
C ALA A 387 35.11 10.88 -29.55
N HIS A 388 35.58 12.08 -29.21
CA HIS A 388 36.79 12.66 -29.85
C HIS A 388 38.08 11.87 -29.49
N ASN A 389 38.07 11.20 -28.34
CA ASN A 389 39.16 10.32 -27.90
C ASN A 389 38.59 9.15 -27.07
N ASP A 390 38.40 8.01 -27.74
CA ASP A 390 37.84 6.80 -27.14
C ASP A 390 38.65 6.22 -25.97
N ALA A 391 39.97 6.43 -25.99
CA ALA A 391 40.86 5.92 -24.97
C ALA A 391 41.00 6.85 -23.72
N MET A 392 40.35 8.03 -23.74
CA MET A 392 40.41 8.98 -22.64
C MET A 392 39.90 8.35 -21.33
N PRO A 393 40.73 8.34 -20.25
CA PRO A 393 40.30 7.82 -18.98
C PRO A 393 39.36 8.81 -18.30
N VAL A 394 38.17 8.31 -17.92
CA VAL A 394 37.15 9.07 -17.15
C VAL A 394 36.81 8.35 -15.85
N PRO A 395 36.55 9.09 -14.77
CA PRO A 395 36.16 8.47 -13.48
C PRO A 395 34.88 7.65 -13.60
N LYS A 396 34.83 6.48 -12.94
CA LYS A 396 33.61 5.68 -12.88
C LYS A 396 32.44 6.41 -12.25
N SER A 397 32.70 7.35 -11.33
CA SER A 397 31.66 8.22 -10.73
C SER A 397 30.96 9.10 -11.75
N MET A 398 31.61 9.40 -12.89
CA MET A 398 31.03 10.18 -13.98
C MET A 398 29.89 9.43 -14.69
N LEU A 399 30.00 8.11 -14.81
CA LEU A 399 28.94 7.28 -15.41
C LEU A 399 27.59 7.49 -14.73
N GLY A 400 27.57 7.55 -13.39
CA GLY A 400 26.34 7.81 -12.61
C GLY A 400 25.75 9.19 -12.90
N LYS A 401 26.60 10.23 -13.01
CA LYS A 401 26.16 11.60 -13.34
C LYS A 401 25.60 11.69 -14.74
N VAL A 402 26.33 11.15 -15.70
CA VAL A 402 25.91 11.13 -17.12
C VAL A 402 24.60 10.37 -17.28
N ASN A 403 24.45 9.20 -16.63
CA ASN A 403 23.22 8.42 -16.67
C ASN A 403 22.02 9.15 -16.03
N THR A 404 22.24 9.88 -14.94
CA THR A 404 21.20 10.69 -14.30
C THR A 404 20.74 11.83 -15.22
N GLU A 405 21.68 12.54 -15.84
CA GLU A 405 21.37 13.64 -16.76
C GLU A 405 20.71 13.16 -18.06
N LEU A 406 21.24 12.06 -18.63
CA LEU A 406 20.64 11.41 -19.80
C LEU A 406 19.22 10.93 -19.51
N SER A 407 19.02 10.23 -18.38
CA SER A 407 17.69 9.77 -17.95
C SER A 407 16.72 10.93 -17.75
N SER A 408 17.18 12.04 -17.18
CA SER A 408 16.39 13.25 -17.00
C SER A 408 16.04 13.92 -18.34
N PHE A 409 17.01 13.99 -19.27
CA PHE A 409 16.79 14.53 -20.61
C PHE A 409 15.80 13.68 -21.40
N LEU A 410 16.01 12.36 -21.46
CA LEU A 410 15.13 11.45 -22.18
C LEU A 410 13.73 11.39 -21.57
N HIS A 411 13.63 11.50 -20.25
CA HIS A 411 12.34 11.62 -19.58
C HIS A 411 11.62 12.92 -19.97
N PHE A 412 12.34 14.04 -20.05
CA PHE A 412 11.78 15.32 -20.52
C PHE A 412 11.45 15.27 -22.01
N ALA A 413 12.33 14.74 -22.82
CA ALA A 413 12.22 14.68 -24.29
C ALA A 413 11.13 13.70 -24.77
N LYS A 414 10.87 12.64 -24.00
CA LYS A 414 9.72 11.74 -24.21
C LYS A 414 8.39 12.34 -23.77
N LYS A 415 8.41 13.37 -22.95
CA LYS A 415 7.24 14.21 -22.77
C LYS A 415 7.04 14.98 -24.08
N GLU A 416 6.40 14.35 -25.05
CA GLU A 416 5.63 15.14 -26.03
C GLU A 416 4.84 16.18 -25.23
N PRO A 417 4.67 17.40 -25.79
CA PRO A 417 3.77 18.36 -25.16
C PRO A 417 2.51 17.54 -24.92
N GLU A 418 2.23 17.27 -23.64
CA GLU A 418 1.03 16.53 -23.25
C GLU A 418 -0.07 17.13 -24.10
N SER A 419 -0.50 16.46 -25.16
CA SER A 419 -1.83 16.67 -25.66
C SER A 419 -2.68 16.24 -24.47
N LYS A 420 -2.95 17.22 -23.62
CA LYS A 420 -3.84 17.06 -22.49
C LYS A 420 -5.18 16.76 -23.13
N VAL A 421 -5.40 15.48 -23.46
CA VAL A 421 -6.75 14.99 -23.67
C VAL A 421 -7.45 15.36 -22.38
N ARG A 422 -8.19 16.47 -22.41
CA ARG A 422 -8.97 16.91 -21.26
C ARG A 422 -10.02 15.85 -21.08
N ILE A 423 -9.79 14.97 -20.11
CA ILE A 423 -10.80 14.03 -19.68
C ILE A 423 -11.88 14.88 -19.00
N ASN A 424 -13.00 15.05 -19.69
CA ASN A 424 -14.16 15.73 -19.13
C ASN A 424 -14.83 14.77 -18.18
N LEU A 425 -14.87 15.13 -16.91
CA LEU A 425 -15.58 14.33 -15.90
C LEU A 425 -17.09 14.48 -16.10
N PRO A 426 -17.87 13.40 -15.90
CA PRO A 426 -19.33 13.47 -15.83
C PRO A 426 -19.79 14.53 -14.80
N GLU A 427 -20.93 15.17 -15.05
CA GLU A 427 -21.47 16.23 -14.19
C GLU A 427 -21.69 15.74 -12.75
N ASN A 428 -22.29 14.57 -12.58
CA ASN A 428 -22.50 13.94 -11.27
C ASN A 428 -21.20 13.69 -10.49
N VAL A 429 -20.09 13.41 -11.19
CA VAL A 429 -18.76 13.28 -10.56
C VAL A 429 -18.27 14.65 -10.11
N GLN A 430 -18.44 15.66 -10.96
CA GLN A 430 -18.04 17.05 -10.61
C GLN A 430 -18.83 17.55 -9.40
N ASP A 431 -20.13 17.25 -9.31
CA ASP A 431 -20.98 17.60 -8.17
C ASP A 431 -20.43 17.00 -6.86
N ILE A 432 -20.03 15.72 -6.87
CA ILE A 432 -19.44 15.06 -5.70
C ILE A 432 -18.10 15.73 -5.32
N LEU A 433 -17.22 16.00 -6.31
CA LEU A 433 -15.90 16.59 -6.07
C LEU A 433 -15.99 18.04 -5.56
N ASN A 434 -16.99 18.79 -6.01
CA ASN A 434 -17.19 20.20 -5.68
C ASN A 434 -18.13 20.42 -4.50
N PHE A 435 -18.72 19.35 -3.97
CA PHE A 435 -19.65 19.45 -2.85
C PHE A 435 -19.00 20.19 -1.67
N LYS A 436 -19.66 21.22 -1.21
CA LYS A 436 -19.32 21.93 0.03
C LYS A 436 -20.54 21.84 0.92
N PRO A 437 -20.43 21.19 2.07
CA PRO A 437 -21.54 21.14 3.00
C PRO A 437 -21.93 22.56 3.44
N PRO A 438 -23.19 22.80 3.77
CA PRO A 438 -23.60 24.06 4.40
C PRO A 438 -22.77 24.27 5.67
N VAL A 439 -22.36 25.51 5.91
CA VAL A 439 -21.55 25.88 7.09
C VAL A 439 -22.28 25.40 8.34
N GLN A 440 -21.79 24.34 8.95
CA GLN A 440 -22.30 23.89 10.23
C GLN A 440 -21.92 24.90 11.32
N ASN A 441 -22.83 25.07 12.30
CA ASN A 441 -22.61 25.95 13.43
C ASN A 441 -21.20 25.77 14.03
N GLU A 442 -20.38 26.80 13.97
CA GLU A 442 -18.99 26.83 14.48
C GLU A 442 -18.89 26.60 16.01
N VAL A 443 -20.03 26.61 16.71
CA VAL A 443 -20.14 26.70 18.16
C VAL A 443 -19.45 25.53 18.92
N ASN A 444 -19.24 24.38 18.27
CA ASN A 444 -18.67 23.20 18.90
C ASN A 444 -17.37 22.69 18.27
N ARG A 445 -16.70 23.49 17.44
CA ARG A 445 -15.42 23.05 16.82
C ARG A 445 -14.21 23.55 17.61
N ARG A 446 -13.30 22.65 17.90
CA ARG A 446 -12.01 22.94 18.56
C ARG A 446 -10.95 23.28 17.53
N LYS A 447 -10.17 24.31 17.79
CA LYS A 447 -9.01 24.66 16.95
C LYS A 447 -7.80 23.79 17.32
N LEU A 448 -6.94 23.50 16.36
CA LEU A 448 -5.63 22.93 16.67
C LEU A 448 -4.86 23.85 17.62
N GLY A 449 -4.28 23.31 18.67
CA GLY A 449 -3.69 24.02 19.80
C GLY A 449 -4.61 24.11 21.03
N SER A 450 -5.89 23.71 20.90
CA SER A 450 -6.75 23.48 22.06
C SER A 450 -6.30 22.25 22.85
N ASN A 451 -6.55 22.26 24.17
CA ASN A 451 -6.30 21.06 24.99
C ASN A 451 -7.10 19.86 24.45
N PRO A 452 -6.52 18.66 24.41
CA PRO A 452 -7.26 17.45 24.10
C PRO A 452 -8.48 17.27 24.98
N ASP A 453 -9.58 16.82 24.39
CA ASP A 453 -10.84 16.50 25.09
C ASP A 453 -11.18 15.02 25.02
N THR A 454 -10.54 14.30 24.09
CA THR A 454 -10.75 12.88 23.84
C THR A 454 -9.49 12.10 24.13
N VAL A 455 -9.63 10.97 24.80
CA VAL A 455 -8.50 10.10 25.10
C VAL A 455 -8.83 8.64 24.78
N ARG A 456 -7.90 7.98 24.08
CA ARG A 456 -7.92 6.53 23.86
C ARG A 456 -7.02 5.87 24.88
N ILE A 457 -7.53 4.85 25.58
CA ILE A 457 -6.80 4.12 26.61
C ILE A 457 -7.02 2.61 26.45
N SER A 458 -5.95 1.82 26.61
CA SER A 458 -6.03 0.36 26.61
C SER A 458 -6.00 -0.19 28.05
N GLY A 459 -6.89 -1.16 28.30
CA GLY A 459 -6.97 -1.91 29.53
C GLY A 459 -7.80 -1.25 30.63
N LEU A 460 -8.53 -2.10 31.37
CA LEU A 460 -9.54 -1.69 32.35
C LEU A 460 -8.97 -0.84 33.49
N GLU A 461 -7.91 -1.31 34.13
CA GLU A 461 -7.33 -0.62 35.32
C GLU A 461 -6.89 0.80 35.00
N LYS A 462 -6.17 0.98 33.90
CA LYS A 462 -5.73 2.29 33.43
C LYS A 462 -6.89 3.21 33.08
N ALA A 463 -7.95 2.65 32.46
CA ALA A 463 -9.15 3.41 32.12
C ALA A 463 -9.88 3.91 33.35
N CYS A 464 -10.07 3.07 34.36
CA CYS A 464 -10.71 3.44 35.63
C CYS A 464 -9.87 4.49 36.41
N GLU A 465 -8.56 4.29 36.53
CA GLU A 465 -7.65 5.25 37.16
C GLU A 465 -7.68 6.61 36.43
N PHE A 466 -7.63 6.59 35.11
CA PHE A 466 -7.65 7.81 34.32
C PHE A 466 -8.96 8.56 34.46
N HIS A 467 -10.09 7.86 34.34
CA HIS A 467 -11.42 8.47 34.48
C HIS A 467 -11.62 9.09 35.86
N GLY A 468 -11.19 8.40 36.93
CA GLY A 468 -11.27 8.94 38.30
C GLY A 468 -10.52 10.27 38.49
N LYS A 469 -9.43 10.48 37.76
CA LYS A 469 -8.63 11.73 37.77
C LYS A 469 -9.11 12.77 36.78
N ASN A 470 -9.78 12.37 35.70
CA ASN A 470 -10.17 13.22 34.55
C ASN A 470 -11.62 12.94 34.10
N PRO A 471 -12.64 13.17 34.98
CA PRO A 471 -14.03 12.75 34.70
C PRO A 471 -14.67 13.49 33.49
N GLY A 472 -14.11 14.63 33.08
CA GLY A 472 -14.61 15.41 31.95
C GLY A 472 -14.05 15.02 30.59
N ALA A 473 -13.09 14.07 30.53
CA ALA A 473 -12.53 13.61 29.26
C ALA A 473 -13.46 12.59 28.60
N ARG A 474 -13.67 12.74 27.29
CA ARG A 474 -14.33 11.74 26.47
C ARG A 474 -13.41 10.53 26.29
N LEU A 475 -13.90 9.32 26.64
CA LEU A 475 -13.09 8.10 26.61
C LEU A 475 -13.36 7.25 25.38
N ILE A 476 -12.29 6.73 24.76
CA ILE A 476 -12.31 5.63 23.82
C ILE A 476 -11.52 4.48 24.46
N LEU A 477 -12.21 3.41 24.84
CA LEU A 477 -11.63 2.27 25.51
C LEU A 477 -11.20 1.22 24.51
N ASP A 478 -9.93 0.86 24.54
CA ASP A 478 -9.30 -0.08 23.62
C ASP A 478 -8.83 -1.33 24.38
N GLN A 479 -8.75 -2.47 23.69
CA GLN A 479 -8.32 -3.77 24.26
C GLN A 479 -9.14 -4.22 25.48
N LEU A 480 -10.44 -3.98 25.47
CA LEU A 480 -11.39 -4.52 26.45
C LEU A 480 -12.23 -5.62 25.82
N ASP A 481 -12.40 -6.72 26.55
CA ASP A 481 -13.42 -7.74 26.26
C ASP A 481 -14.79 -7.35 26.86
N SER A 482 -15.79 -8.17 26.60
CA SER A 482 -17.15 -7.96 27.11
C SER A 482 -17.22 -7.83 28.63
N ALA A 483 -16.41 -8.60 29.37
CA ALA A 483 -16.38 -8.55 30.83
C ALA A 483 -15.76 -7.25 31.35
N GLY A 484 -14.69 -6.79 30.69
CA GLY A 484 -14.05 -5.50 30.96
C GLY A 484 -14.97 -4.32 30.74
N VAL A 485 -15.75 -4.33 29.64
CA VAL A 485 -16.75 -3.29 29.35
C VAL A 485 -17.85 -3.26 30.40
N LEU A 486 -18.41 -4.43 30.78
CA LEU A 486 -19.43 -4.53 31.81
C LEU A 486 -18.93 -4.02 33.18
N LYS A 487 -17.70 -4.38 33.54
CA LYS A 487 -17.09 -3.92 34.80
C LYS A 487 -16.87 -2.41 34.79
N PHE A 488 -16.29 -1.85 33.69
CA PHE A 488 -16.10 -0.40 33.58
C PHE A 488 -17.40 0.37 33.69
N ALA A 489 -18.44 -0.04 32.96
CA ALA A 489 -19.76 0.60 32.98
C ALA A 489 -20.47 0.48 34.35
N GLY A 490 -20.25 -0.63 35.08
CA GLY A 490 -20.79 -0.82 36.45
C GLY A 490 -20.17 0.10 37.46
N GLU A 491 -18.86 0.32 37.38
CA GLU A 491 -18.09 1.16 38.30
C GLU A 491 -18.17 2.67 37.95
N ASN A 492 -18.42 3.03 36.68
CA ASN A 492 -18.38 4.41 36.18
C ASN A 492 -19.72 4.80 35.49
N LYS A 493 -20.84 4.73 36.21
CA LYS A 493 -22.20 4.93 35.70
C LYS A 493 -22.46 6.27 35.00
N SER A 494 -21.70 7.30 35.29
CA SER A 494 -21.81 8.64 34.67
C SER A 494 -21.00 8.77 33.39
N CYS A 495 -20.20 7.77 33.02
CA CYS A 495 -19.35 7.77 31.84
C CYS A 495 -19.97 6.92 30.75
N SER A 496 -20.08 7.47 29.54
CA SER A 496 -20.48 6.75 28.32
C SER A 496 -19.30 6.67 27.36
N PRO A 497 -18.36 5.73 27.55
CA PRO A 497 -17.22 5.60 26.67
C PRO A 497 -17.61 5.04 25.32
N VAL A 498 -16.77 5.29 24.30
CA VAL A 498 -16.78 4.59 23.03
C VAL A 498 -15.90 3.35 23.14
N ILE A 499 -16.34 2.21 22.67
CA ILE A 499 -15.59 0.95 22.75
C ILE A 499 -14.93 0.67 21.40
N ALA A 500 -13.60 0.69 21.35
CA ALA A 500 -12.86 0.38 20.14
C ALA A 500 -12.88 -1.12 19.86
N LEU A 501 -13.39 -1.51 18.67
CA LEU A 501 -13.29 -2.88 18.19
C LEU A 501 -11.86 -3.21 17.73
N PRO A 502 -11.45 -4.49 17.76
CA PRO A 502 -10.16 -4.89 17.24
C PRO A 502 -9.92 -4.35 15.82
N PRO A 503 -8.75 -3.79 15.52
CA PRO A 503 -8.49 -3.24 14.19
C PRO A 503 -8.42 -4.30 13.10
N VAL A 504 -8.10 -5.53 13.48
CA VAL A 504 -8.11 -6.74 12.65
C VAL A 504 -8.54 -7.91 13.49
N PHE A 505 -9.45 -8.70 12.98
CA PHE A 505 -9.86 -9.97 13.56
C PHE A 505 -10.19 -10.95 12.44
N TYR A 506 -10.14 -12.24 12.75
CA TYR A 506 -10.32 -13.31 11.78
C TYR A 506 -11.61 -14.06 12.07
N GLU A 507 -11.96 -14.99 11.20
CA GLU A 507 -13.22 -15.75 11.29
C GLU A 507 -13.49 -16.34 12.67
N GLY A 508 -12.46 -16.91 13.30
CA GLY A 508 -12.56 -17.49 14.65
C GLY A 508 -12.78 -16.48 15.78
N ASP A 509 -12.54 -15.20 15.52
CA ASP A 509 -12.73 -14.13 16.52
C ASP A 509 -14.12 -13.49 16.44
N ILE A 510 -14.89 -13.73 15.37
CA ILE A 510 -16.21 -13.13 15.14
C ILE A 510 -17.15 -13.29 16.36
N PRO A 511 -17.31 -14.49 16.95
CA PRO A 511 -18.21 -14.67 18.11
C PRO A 511 -17.85 -13.79 19.32
N GLU A 512 -16.53 -13.59 19.55
CA GLU A 512 -16.04 -12.73 20.64
C GLU A 512 -16.35 -11.25 20.36
N VAL A 513 -16.17 -10.82 19.12
CA VAL A 513 -16.47 -9.44 18.68
C VAL A 513 -17.97 -9.17 18.70
N GLU A 514 -18.81 -10.09 18.23
CA GLU A 514 -20.28 -9.99 18.28
C GLU A 514 -20.77 -9.88 19.72
N LYS A 515 -20.22 -10.69 20.64
CA LYS A 515 -20.53 -10.61 22.06
C LYS A 515 -20.15 -9.23 22.64
N LEU A 516 -19.01 -8.68 22.26
CA LEU A 516 -18.59 -7.34 22.68
C LEU A 516 -19.56 -6.28 22.18
N ILE A 517 -19.96 -6.34 20.92
CA ILE A 517 -20.93 -5.42 20.30
C ILE A 517 -22.29 -5.55 20.98
N SER A 518 -22.75 -6.76 21.28
CA SER A 518 -24.03 -6.99 21.98
C SER A 518 -24.03 -6.33 23.36
N VAL A 519 -22.94 -6.44 24.13
CA VAL A 519 -22.79 -5.74 25.42
C VAL A 519 -22.84 -4.23 25.23
N CYS A 520 -22.22 -3.69 24.17
CA CYS A 520 -22.28 -2.26 23.87
C CYS A 520 -23.72 -1.83 23.56
N ALA A 521 -24.46 -2.60 22.74
CA ALA A 521 -25.87 -2.35 22.43
C ALA A 521 -26.75 -2.33 23.69
N GLU A 522 -26.62 -3.34 24.58
CA GLU A 522 -27.37 -3.44 25.84
C GLU A 522 -27.09 -2.26 26.79
N LYS A 523 -25.89 -1.71 26.75
CA LYS A 523 -25.47 -0.59 27.59
C LYS A 523 -25.66 0.78 26.93
N GLY A 524 -26.13 0.84 25.68
CA GLY A 524 -26.26 2.08 24.92
C GLY A 524 -24.91 2.77 24.65
N LEU A 525 -23.84 1.97 24.49
CA LEU A 525 -22.49 2.47 24.21
C LEU A 525 -22.20 2.45 22.72
N ALA A 526 -21.56 3.49 22.23
CA ALA A 526 -21.07 3.53 20.85
C ALA A 526 -19.83 2.62 20.69
N VAL A 527 -19.63 2.11 19.45
CA VAL A 527 -18.43 1.37 19.09
C VAL A 527 -17.58 2.15 18.08
N GLU A 528 -16.27 2.08 18.22
CA GLU A 528 -15.34 2.58 17.22
C GLU A 528 -14.88 1.43 16.33
N ILE A 529 -15.14 1.55 15.04
CA ILE A 529 -14.71 0.59 14.03
C ILE A 529 -13.35 1.00 13.45
N ASN A 530 -12.49 0.01 13.22
CA ASN A 530 -11.19 0.18 12.60
C ASN A 530 -10.98 -0.69 11.35
N SER A 531 -12.02 -1.38 10.89
CA SER A 531 -12.05 -2.26 9.71
C SER A 531 -13.46 -2.33 9.13
N TRP A 532 -13.57 -2.79 7.88
CA TRP A 532 -14.85 -3.07 7.24
C TRP A 532 -15.54 -4.27 7.86
N ASP A 533 -14.77 -5.24 8.36
CA ASP A 533 -15.27 -6.38 9.14
C ASP A 533 -16.04 -5.89 10.38
N GLY A 534 -15.42 -4.97 11.14
CA GLY A 534 -16.06 -4.34 12.31
C GLY A 534 -17.26 -3.46 11.96
N TRP A 535 -17.21 -2.76 10.81
CA TRP A 535 -18.34 -1.95 10.33
C TRP A 535 -19.58 -2.81 10.09
N TYR A 536 -19.40 -3.95 9.40
CA TYR A 536 -20.53 -4.83 9.08
C TYR A 536 -21.19 -5.39 10.34
N LEU A 537 -20.40 -5.89 11.30
CA LEU A 537 -20.95 -6.44 12.55
C LEU A 537 -21.64 -5.36 13.39
N ALA A 538 -21.05 -4.19 13.53
CA ALA A 538 -21.62 -3.08 14.29
C ALA A 538 -22.94 -2.57 13.67
N LYS A 539 -22.95 -2.40 12.34
CA LYS A 539 -24.14 -2.00 11.59
C LYS A 539 -25.26 -3.03 11.76
N SER A 540 -24.94 -4.33 11.61
CA SER A 540 -25.90 -5.42 11.74
C SER A 540 -26.54 -5.49 13.14
N ALA A 541 -25.78 -5.13 14.16
CA ALA A 541 -26.27 -5.05 15.54
C ALA A 541 -27.01 -3.75 15.88
N GLY A 542 -27.03 -2.77 14.97
CA GLY A 542 -27.73 -1.49 15.17
C GLY A 542 -27.11 -0.59 16.24
N VAL A 543 -25.85 -0.78 16.59
CA VAL A 543 -25.15 0.07 17.57
C VAL A 543 -24.68 1.37 16.93
N GLU A 544 -24.47 2.39 17.73
CA GLU A 544 -23.93 3.66 17.29
C GLU A 544 -22.44 3.50 16.89
N ILE A 545 -22.06 4.00 15.71
CA ILE A 545 -20.74 3.74 15.11
C ILE A 545 -19.92 5.02 15.02
N GLU A 546 -18.65 4.94 15.36
CA GLU A 546 -17.62 5.93 15.06
C GLU A 546 -16.51 5.30 14.24
N ALA A 547 -15.95 6.05 13.29
CA ALA A 547 -14.86 5.60 12.45
C ALA A 547 -13.51 5.95 13.09
N GLY A 548 -12.74 4.94 13.44
CA GLY A 548 -11.44 5.07 14.07
C GLY A 548 -10.28 5.27 13.09
N PRO A 549 -9.06 5.49 13.61
CA PRO A 549 -7.87 5.78 12.80
C PRO A 549 -7.44 4.61 11.91
N GLY A 550 -7.89 3.39 12.17
CA GLY A 550 -7.58 2.20 11.38
C GLY A 550 -8.14 2.24 9.96
N LEU A 551 -9.14 3.09 9.67
CA LEU A 551 -9.69 3.28 8.33
C LEU A 551 -8.86 4.22 7.45
N MET A 552 -7.82 4.87 7.98
CA MET A 552 -6.83 5.68 7.24
C MET A 552 -7.43 6.81 6.39
N ILE A 553 -8.39 7.56 6.93
CA ILE A 553 -9.10 8.61 6.18
C ILE A 553 -8.21 9.82 5.89
N LEU A 554 -8.04 10.12 4.60
CA LEU A 554 -7.18 11.18 4.06
C LEU A 554 -7.93 12.21 3.19
N ASN A 555 -9.26 12.12 3.09
CA ASN A 555 -10.05 13.04 2.28
C ASN A 555 -11.49 13.18 2.77
N SER A 556 -12.14 14.28 2.38
CA SER A 556 -13.50 14.62 2.82
C SER A 556 -14.57 13.70 2.24
N ILE A 557 -14.41 13.23 1.00
CA ILE A 557 -15.40 12.35 0.35
C ILE A 557 -15.44 10.99 1.05
N ALA A 558 -14.28 10.46 1.49
CA ALA A 558 -14.21 9.26 2.29
C ALA A 558 -14.90 9.43 3.66
N ALA A 559 -14.70 10.58 4.31
CA ALA A 559 -15.38 10.88 5.57
C ALA A 559 -16.90 11.00 5.39
N ASP A 560 -17.35 11.67 4.34
CA ASP A 560 -18.79 11.80 4.02
C ASP A 560 -19.42 10.44 3.62
N PHE A 561 -18.66 9.56 2.94
CA PHE A 561 -19.12 8.20 2.67
C PHE A 561 -19.36 7.43 3.96
N LEU A 562 -18.46 7.50 4.93
CA LEU A 562 -18.60 6.84 6.24
C LEU A 562 -19.80 7.41 7.02
N ASN A 563 -20.00 8.73 6.99
CA ASN A 563 -21.15 9.37 7.60
C ASN A 563 -22.48 8.86 6.97
N GLY A 564 -22.54 8.80 5.64
CA GLY A 564 -23.71 8.24 4.92
C GLY A 564 -23.94 6.75 5.21
N ASN A 565 -22.94 6.05 5.73
CA ASN A 565 -22.99 4.64 6.15
C ASN A 565 -23.06 4.47 7.68
N GLY A 566 -23.53 5.47 8.41
CA GLY A 566 -23.88 5.38 9.82
C GLY A 566 -22.78 5.77 10.81
N CYS A 567 -21.60 6.22 10.35
CA CYS A 567 -20.56 6.71 11.25
C CYS A 567 -20.82 8.16 11.65
N ARG A 568 -21.07 8.42 12.93
CA ARG A 568 -21.35 9.76 13.44
C ARG A 568 -20.11 10.64 13.64
N THR A 569 -18.93 10.04 13.77
CA THR A 569 -17.65 10.73 13.93
C THR A 569 -16.59 9.99 13.12
N VAL A 570 -15.63 10.72 12.54
CA VAL A 570 -14.56 10.14 11.72
C VAL A 570 -13.19 10.61 12.20
N SER A 571 -12.31 9.66 12.50
CA SER A 571 -10.92 9.94 12.85
C SER A 571 -10.08 10.12 11.59
N LEU A 572 -9.32 11.23 11.52
CA LEU A 572 -8.38 11.47 10.44
C LEU A 572 -7.10 10.64 10.61
N SER A 573 -6.52 10.22 9.49
CA SER A 573 -5.24 9.52 9.49
C SER A 573 -4.11 10.41 9.99
N ILE A 574 -3.23 9.87 10.81
CA ILE A 574 -2.01 10.55 11.28
C ILE A 574 -0.99 10.76 10.15
N GLU A 575 -1.15 10.15 8.99
CA GLU A 575 -0.33 10.42 7.81
C GLU A 575 -0.66 11.76 7.13
N SER A 576 -1.80 12.38 7.49
CA SER A 576 -2.23 13.65 6.90
C SER A 576 -1.25 14.79 7.18
N ASP A 577 -0.97 15.60 6.17
CA ASP A 577 -0.25 16.86 6.35
C ASP A 577 -1.20 18.02 6.75
N CYS A 578 -0.64 19.09 7.29
CA CYS A 578 -1.37 20.24 7.83
C CYS A 578 -2.35 20.84 6.80
N ASN A 579 -1.89 21.06 5.56
CA ASN A 579 -2.74 21.65 4.51
C ASN A 579 -3.91 20.73 4.14
N GLN A 580 -3.64 19.43 4.09
CA GLN A 580 -4.67 18.42 3.80
C GLN A 580 -5.73 18.37 4.90
N ILE A 581 -5.32 18.42 6.18
CA ILE A 581 -6.27 18.45 7.31
C ILE A 581 -7.14 19.71 7.22
N ALA A 582 -6.53 20.88 6.96
CA ALA A 582 -7.27 22.13 6.80
C ALA A 582 -8.30 22.07 5.67
N ASP A 583 -7.91 21.51 4.52
CA ASP A 583 -8.82 21.32 3.37
C ASP A 583 -9.98 20.36 3.70
N ILE A 584 -9.71 19.24 4.41
CA ILE A 584 -10.75 18.31 4.83
C ILE A 584 -11.72 19.00 5.79
N CYS A 585 -11.20 19.71 6.80
CA CYS A 585 -12.02 20.45 7.77
C CYS A 585 -12.96 21.47 7.12
N GLY A 586 -12.51 22.09 6.02
CA GLY A 586 -13.32 23.06 5.26
C GLY A 586 -14.39 22.44 4.34
N ARG A 587 -14.34 21.12 4.12
CA ARG A 587 -15.19 20.40 3.15
C ARG A 587 -16.06 19.31 3.75
N CYS A 588 -15.90 18.98 5.02
CA CYS A 588 -16.56 17.88 5.69
C CYS A 588 -17.72 18.33 6.56
N SER A 589 -18.85 17.63 6.45
CA SER A 589 -20.02 17.85 7.33
C SER A 589 -19.98 16.97 8.58
N VAL A 590 -19.32 15.81 8.53
CA VAL A 590 -19.23 14.90 9.65
C VAL A 590 -18.28 15.43 10.75
N PRO A 591 -18.60 15.25 12.03
CA PRO A 591 -17.67 15.53 13.12
C PRO A 591 -16.35 14.76 12.96
N LEU A 592 -15.22 15.49 13.02
CA LEU A 592 -13.89 14.92 12.84
C LEU A 592 -13.15 14.80 14.17
N THR A 593 -12.39 13.73 14.35
CA THR A 593 -11.41 13.56 15.44
C THR A 593 -9.99 13.66 14.87
N LEU A 594 -9.16 14.51 15.47
CA LEU A 594 -7.74 14.65 15.13
C LEU A 594 -6.88 14.24 16.33
N TYR A 595 -6.11 13.18 16.20
CA TYR A 595 -5.14 12.79 17.22
C TYR A 595 -3.89 13.66 17.14
N VAL A 596 -3.57 14.34 18.23
CA VAL A 596 -2.40 15.24 18.36
C VAL A 596 -1.27 14.62 19.17
N TYR A 597 -1.53 13.51 19.86
CA TYR A 597 -0.53 12.75 20.61
C TYR A 597 -0.81 11.26 20.49
N SER A 598 0.20 10.48 20.15
CA SER A 598 0.08 9.01 20.01
C SER A 598 1.44 8.31 19.97
N ARG A 599 1.47 7.05 20.44
CA ARG A 599 2.45 6.04 20.00
C ARG A 599 1.75 5.07 19.06
N PRO A 600 1.58 5.43 17.79
CA PRO A 600 0.72 4.67 16.88
C PRO A 600 1.27 3.27 16.62
N VAL A 601 0.38 2.33 16.28
CA VAL A 601 0.80 1.04 15.73
C VAL A 601 1.36 1.28 14.31
N LEU A 602 2.67 1.14 14.16
CA LEU A 602 3.35 1.33 12.87
C LEU A 602 3.32 0.10 11.97
N MET A 603 3.25 -1.08 12.58
CA MET A 603 3.04 -2.36 11.88
C MET A 603 2.20 -3.27 12.76
N VAL A 604 1.32 -4.03 12.14
CA VAL A 604 0.53 -5.09 12.75
C VAL A 604 0.68 -6.36 11.93
N SER A 605 0.96 -7.49 12.56
CA SER A 605 1.23 -8.76 11.88
C SER A 605 0.56 -9.94 12.59
N ARG A 606 0.15 -10.91 11.80
CA ARG A 606 -0.26 -12.22 12.30
C ARG A 606 0.94 -13.15 12.55
N ALA A 607 2.11 -12.83 11.96
CA ALA A 607 3.34 -13.59 12.20
C ALA A 607 3.77 -13.44 13.65
N GLU A 608 4.16 -14.56 14.25
CA GLU A 608 4.71 -14.62 15.59
C GLU A 608 6.24 -14.63 15.49
N LEU A 609 6.87 -13.78 16.27
CA LEU A 609 8.31 -13.76 16.45
C LEU A 609 8.69 -14.59 17.69
N ALA A 610 9.97 -14.86 17.87
CA ALA A 610 10.47 -15.55 19.05
C ALA A 610 10.09 -14.79 20.33
N ASP A 611 9.69 -15.51 21.38
CA ASP A 611 9.07 -14.91 22.58
C ASP A 611 10.02 -13.94 23.30
N GLU A 612 11.33 -14.19 23.27
CA GLU A 612 12.36 -13.33 23.85
C GLU A 612 12.47 -11.95 23.18
N LEU A 613 11.90 -11.78 21.99
CA LEU A 613 11.90 -10.50 21.27
C LEU A 613 10.80 -9.55 21.76
N TYR A 614 9.73 -10.09 22.35
CA TYR A 614 8.60 -9.28 22.82
C TYR A 614 9.00 -8.45 24.05
N GLY A 615 8.57 -7.19 24.06
CA GLY A 615 8.97 -6.19 25.04
C GLY A 615 10.32 -5.53 24.74
N GLY A 616 11.10 -6.09 23.82
CA GLY A 616 12.39 -5.58 23.36
C GLY A 616 12.26 -4.28 22.58
N ILE A 617 13.32 -3.47 22.64
CA ILE A 617 13.47 -2.26 21.83
C ILE A 617 14.31 -2.60 20.61
N PHE A 618 13.71 -2.42 19.44
CA PHE A 618 14.34 -2.58 18.13
C PHE A 618 14.87 -1.24 17.65
N HIS A 619 16.03 -1.21 17.06
CA HIS A 619 16.58 -0.01 16.46
C HIS A 619 17.05 -0.26 15.03
N ASP A 620 16.85 0.71 14.16
CA ASP A 620 17.39 0.72 12.81
C ASP A 620 18.81 1.32 12.79
N ARG A 621 19.42 1.41 11.61
CA ARG A 621 20.76 2.02 11.43
C ARG A 621 20.81 3.50 11.79
N ARG A 622 19.66 4.19 11.84
CA ARG A 622 19.52 5.60 12.22
C ARG A 622 19.18 5.79 13.69
N LYS A 623 19.19 4.70 14.46
CA LYS A 623 18.82 4.65 15.88
C LYS A 623 17.36 5.05 16.16
N SER A 624 16.47 4.87 15.16
CA SER A 624 15.03 4.98 15.39
C SER A 624 14.58 3.79 16.21
N GLU A 625 13.98 4.04 17.36
CA GLU A 625 13.61 3.00 18.33
C GLU A 625 12.14 2.63 18.24
N MET A 626 11.90 1.32 18.18
CA MET A 626 10.56 0.70 18.11
C MET A 626 10.43 -0.36 19.19
N LYS A 627 9.27 -0.44 19.79
CA LYS A 627 8.93 -1.48 20.77
C LYS A 627 8.06 -2.53 20.13
N LEU A 628 8.44 -3.80 20.30
CA LEU A 628 7.64 -4.95 19.91
C LEU A 628 6.67 -5.32 21.03
N GLY A 629 5.40 -5.54 20.70
CA GLY A 629 4.35 -5.93 21.61
C GLY A 629 3.37 -6.93 21.02
N ARG A 630 2.42 -7.38 21.86
CA ARG A 630 1.24 -8.15 21.43
C ARG A 630 -0.02 -7.37 21.83
N GLU A 631 -0.91 -7.17 20.87
CA GLU A 631 -2.21 -6.54 21.06
C GLU A 631 -3.26 -7.29 20.23
N TRP A 632 -4.44 -7.57 20.78
CA TRP A 632 -5.47 -8.30 20.05
C TRP A 632 -4.99 -9.61 19.39
N LYS A 633 -4.14 -10.39 20.10
CA LYS A 633 -3.50 -11.63 19.57
C LYS A 633 -2.58 -11.41 18.37
N LEU A 634 -2.20 -10.17 18.07
CA LEU A 634 -1.35 -9.79 16.94
C LEU A 634 -0.01 -9.23 17.41
N THR A 635 1.02 -9.40 16.60
CA THR A 635 2.33 -8.78 16.79
C THR A 635 2.27 -7.32 16.33
N VAL A 636 2.63 -6.38 17.18
CA VAL A 636 2.59 -4.94 16.90
C VAL A 636 3.93 -4.27 17.13
N PHE A 637 4.24 -3.28 16.30
CA PHE A 637 5.37 -2.37 16.46
C PHE A 637 4.87 -0.96 16.74
N ARG A 638 5.35 -0.37 17.85
CA ARG A 638 5.07 1.02 18.21
C ARG A 638 6.38 1.80 18.35
N PRO A 639 6.42 3.11 18.02
CA PRO A 639 7.59 3.92 18.28
C PRO A 639 7.77 4.10 19.81
N VAL A 640 9.03 4.16 20.25
CA VAL A 640 9.33 4.48 21.66
C VAL A 640 8.99 5.95 21.95
N GLN A 641 9.39 6.84 21.03
CA GLN A 641 9.02 8.26 21.12
C GLN A 641 7.61 8.48 20.56
N PRO A 642 6.76 9.27 21.27
CA PRO A 642 5.43 9.60 20.76
C PRO A 642 5.50 10.57 19.58
N PHE A 643 4.47 10.54 18.74
CA PHE A 643 4.06 11.64 17.89
C PHE A 643 3.41 12.71 18.77
N ASP A 644 3.78 13.99 18.62
CA ASP A 644 3.25 15.06 19.46
C ASP A 644 3.07 16.39 18.70
N LEU A 645 1.83 16.80 18.53
CA LEU A 645 1.43 18.06 17.91
C LEU A 645 0.77 19.03 18.92
N ARG A 646 0.80 18.75 20.22
CA ARG A 646 0.09 19.56 21.22
C ARG A 646 0.59 21.02 21.31
N SER A 647 1.83 21.27 20.86
CA SER A 647 2.37 22.61 20.73
C SER A 647 2.06 23.29 19.38
N SER A 648 1.47 22.55 18.43
CA SER A 648 1.16 23.07 17.09
C SER A 648 -0.17 23.83 17.13
N SER A 649 -0.28 24.92 16.35
CA SER A 649 -1.52 25.66 16.19
C SER A 649 -1.74 26.02 14.72
N ASP A 650 -2.98 25.90 14.27
CA ASP A 650 -3.43 26.37 12.95
C ASP A 650 -4.92 26.75 13.06
N GLU A 651 -5.26 27.98 12.73
CA GLU A 651 -6.64 28.48 12.84
C GLU A 651 -7.59 27.90 11.79
N LYS A 652 -7.06 27.35 10.70
CA LYS A 652 -7.84 26.70 9.63
C LYS A 652 -8.26 25.29 10.01
N ILE A 653 -7.56 24.65 10.97
CA ILE A 653 -7.87 23.32 11.44
C ILE A 653 -8.85 23.41 12.59
N LYS A 654 -10.11 23.10 12.29
CA LYS A 654 -11.22 23.09 13.26
C LYS A 654 -11.91 21.71 13.21
N VAL A 655 -11.83 20.96 14.29
CA VAL A 655 -12.39 19.60 14.41
C VAL A 655 -13.37 19.50 15.59
N ALA A 656 -14.18 18.46 15.62
CA ALA A 656 -15.08 18.22 16.74
C ALA A 656 -14.30 17.80 18.00
N HIS A 657 -13.30 16.94 17.81
CA HIS A 657 -12.51 16.38 18.92
C HIS A 657 -11.01 16.48 18.66
N ILE A 658 -10.27 16.88 19.68
CA ILE A 658 -8.80 16.82 19.74
C ILE A 658 -8.45 15.60 20.60
N GLY A 659 -7.83 14.59 20.00
CA GLY A 659 -7.57 13.30 20.63
C GLY A 659 -6.12 13.13 21.09
N SER A 660 -5.94 12.43 22.23
CA SER A 660 -4.68 11.83 22.65
C SER A 660 -4.83 10.32 22.69
N ASP A 661 -4.02 9.60 21.92
CA ASP A 661 -3.98 8.13 21.97
C ASP A 661 -2.91 7.67 22.98
N LEU A 662 -3.37 7.26 24.13
CA LEU A 662 -2.55 6.79 25.24
C LEU A 662 -2.54 5.25 25.34
N SER A 663 -3.05 4.54 24.36
CA SER A 663 -3.13 3.06 24.36
C SER A 663 -1.74 2.40 24.47
N GLY A 664 -0.71 3.01 23.90
CA GLY A 664 0.69 2.58 24.02
C GLY A 664 1.41 3.13 25.26
N SER A 665 0.75 3.89 26.15
CA SER A 665 1.36 4.52 27.31
C SER A 665 1.52 3.55 28.50
N ARG A 666 2.64 3.70 29.21
CA ARG A 666 2.82 3.03 30.53
C ARG A 666 2.09 3.77 31.64
N ASN A 667 2.03 5.09 31.57
CA ASN A 667 1.33 5.95 32.53
C ASN A 667 0.47 6.99 31.80
N PRO A 668 -0.79 6.65 31.46
CA PRO A 668 -1.69 7.54 30.72
C PRO A 668 -1.92 8.89 31.41
N CYS A 669 -2.05 8.92 32.73
CA CYS A 669 -2.24 10.16 33.46
C CYS A 669 -1.05 11.11 33.35
N ALA A 670 0.18 10.59 33.41
CA ALA A 670 1.38 11.41 33.27
C ALA A 670 1.54 11.93 31.84
N ASP A 671 1.31 11.08 30.83
CA ASP A 671 1.39 11.49 29.41
C ASP A 671 0.30 12.52 29.06
N TRP A 672 -0.88 12.43 29.66
CA TRP A 672 -1.98 13.38 29.45
C TRP A 672 -1.63 14.79 29.89
N ILE A 673 -1.02 14.94 31.05
CA ILE A 673 -0.66 16.23 31.63
C ILE A 673 0.74 16.71 31.23
N SER A 674 1.54 15.87 30.57
CA SER A 674 2.88 16.23 30.16
C SER A 674 2.87 17.40 29.18
N LYS A 675 3.84 18.31 29.30
CA LYS A 675 4.03 19.38 28.32
C LYS A 675 4.43 18.79 26.98
N ALA A 676 4.03 19.47 25.90
CA ALA A 676 4.46 19.11 24.55
C ALA A 676 5.99 19.04 24.47
N SER A 677 6.50 18.01 23.84
CA SER A 677 7.92 17.74 23.66
C SER A 677 8.36 18.05 22.22
N SER A 678 9.67 18.12 21.99
CA SER A 678 10.24 18.19 20.63
C SER A 678 10.13 16.86 19.86
N SER A 679 9.06 16.11 20.06
CA SER A 679 8.80 14.79 19.49
C SER A 679 8.53 14.85 18.00
N PRO A 680 8.65 13.72 17.26
CA PRO A 680 8.35 13.64 15.85
C PRO A 680 6.94 14.12 15.53
N SER A 681 6.81 14.99 14.53
CA SER A 681 5.52 15.48 14.03
C SER A 681 4.96 14.62 12.88
N PHE A 682 5.58 13.48 12.60
CA PHE A 682 5.27 12.59 11.51
C PHE A 682 5.27 13.33 10.15
N ASN A 683 4.16 13.30 9.38
CA ASN A 683 4.04 14.03 8.12
C ASN A 683 3.43 15.43 8.28
N PHE A 684 3.06 15.85 9.49
CA PHE A 684 2.26 17.07 9.68
C PHE A 684 2.86 18.31 9.02
N PHE A 685 4.17 18.52 9.15
CA PHE A 685 4.89 19.63 8.50
C PHE A 685 5.52 19.26 7.15
N ARG A 686 5.25 18.07 6.62
CA ARG A 686 5.77 17.60 5.34
C ARG A 686 4.60 17.24 4.45
N LYS A 687 4.70 17.60 3.16
CA LYS A 687 3.71 17.16 2.19
C LYS A 687 3.68 15.62 2.16
N LEU A 688 2.52 15.04 2.39
CA LEU A 688 2.30 13.60 2.25
C LEU A 688 2.61 13.16 0.81
N ARG A 689 3.50 12.19 0.66
CA ARG A 689 3.95 11.63 -0.62
C ARG A 689 3.47 10.20 -0.81
#